data_39941a2eb2133cb3082b2e8028230d7c
#
_entry.id   39941a2eb2133cb3082b2e8028230d7c
#
_cell.length_a   1.000
_cell.length_b   1.000
_cell.length_c   1.000
_cell.angle_alpha   90.00
_cell.angle_beta   90.00
_cell.angle_gamma   90.00
#
_symmetry.space_group_name_H-M   'P 1'
#
loop_
_entity.id
_entity.type
_entity.pdbx_description
1 polymer ?
#
loop_
_entity_poly.entity_id
_entity_poly.type
_entity_poly.pdbx_seq_one_letter_code
_entity_poly.pdbx_strand_id
1 'polypeptide(L)'
;MKSFFSLAAAFLMFATGISNAQDARWITADSPAKDDPNTWVEFRKEFALDRKLKEADVRISADSKYWMWVNDELVVFEGGLKRGPEPGATYYDVVDIAPYLEKGVNDVRILLQYFGKNGFSHVDSGRSGLILDSEDIDLFSDKSWESRRLSEYQSAVKPKPNYRLSESNIRYDARIENQDEWKPSVEMGEWGAEPWGKLVQRPIPLWKDYGVKTAGYEMYSDGKKVHVTVRLPYNMQFTPVLDVTAEEGVCITMQTNHLKGGGEYTVYGEYVTKNGRQQYESLGWLNGEELYFIYPANADVTIHSVGYRETGYDCEFAGSFTSSDLLINKFWEKAMRTLYVNMRDTYFDCPDRERAQWWGDVTILMGQNFYQLSREADALTYKAIHELVNWQRNGEVLFSPIPSTAWGNELPAQMLASISTYGFWYYYLHTADAQTMADAYPAIKRYLGLWKLDEDGLTEYRSGDWSWGDWGSNIDIRLILASWHYLALQSACNIAELVGEDDDVAGYKAIMDSIRNAYNKCWNGYAYRHPSYHGETDDRVNAMAIIAGFADESKYDALFKFFKKQEHASPYMEKYVLEALVKSGHADYALNRFKKRFASMINDPVYTTLFEGWEKGGYGGGSTNHAWSGGMLTVIAENICGVRPTVPGWSEFEICPIPAIKECDITIPSVKGNIRSAFKDTENTFIMNITIPEGTVARVKLPSSDYRNVTVNGKTYSGDWKFKPGTYEINCMK
;
A
#
# COMPACT_ATOMS: atom_id res chain seq x y z
N MET A 1 41.97 15.75 1.43
CA MET A 1 41.23 17.01 1.20
C MET A 1 41.12 17.23 -0.30
N LYS A 2 39.94 17.45 -0.79
CA LYS A 2 39.51 17.63 -2.19
C LYS A 2 39.27 16.33 -2.97
N SER A 3 38.00 16.09 -3.21
CA SER A 3 37.35 15.36 -4.29
C SER A 3 36.35 14.30 -3.78
N PHE A 4 35.23 14.77 -3.25
CA PHE A 4 33.99 13.99 -3.14
C PHE A 4 32.80 14.96 -3.23
N PHE A 5 32.60 15.49 -4.42
CA PHE A 5 31.36 16.18 -4.78
C PHE A 5 31.17 15.96 -6.28
N SER A 6 30.42 14.97 -6.64
CA SER A 6 29.71 14.89 -7.92
C SER A 6 28.96 13.57 -8.03
N LEU A 7 27.77 13.53 -7.52
CA LEU A 7 26.63 12.69 -7.97
C LEU A 7 25.44 12.85 -6.99
N ALA A 8 25.07 14.10 -6.76
CA ALA A 8 23.82 14.44 -6.06
C ALA A 8 23.25 15.69 -6.71
N ALA A 9 22.93 15.59 -8.00
CA ALA A 9 22.41 16.73 -8.75
C ALA A 9 21.39 16.26 -9.80
N ALA A 10 20.32 15.63 -9.33
CA ALA A 10 19.15 15.39 -10.18
C ALA A 10 17.81 15.63 -9.45
N PHE A 11 17.82 16.16 -8.23
CA PHE A 11 16.58 16.48 -7.51
C PHE A 11 16.66 17.84 -6.77
N LEU A 12 17.21 18.85 -7.43
CA LEU A 12 17.24 20.20 -6.85
C LEU A 12 17.13 21.24 -7.97
N MET A 13 15.94 21.39 -8.51
CA MET A 13 15.49 22.63 -9.15
C MET A 13 13.98 22.79 -8.99
N PHE A 14 13.51 22.98 -7.77
CA PHE A 14 12.27 23.68 -7.52
C PHE A 14 12.59 25.01 -6.86
N ALA A 15 13.19 25.90 -7.63
CA ALA A 15 13.33 27.29 -7.26
C ALA A 15 12.50 28.12 -8.25
N THR A 16 11.37 28.63 -7.76
CA THR A 16 10.74 29.89 -8.16
C THR A 16 10.62 30.15 -9.67
N GLY A 17 9.81 29.37 -10.37
CA GLY A 17 9.06 29.88 -11.49
C GLY A 17 7.80 30.57 -10.91
N ILE A 18 7.74 31.89 -10.91
CA ILE A 18 6.47 32.60 -10.76
C ILE A 18 5.77 32.39 -12.09
N SER A 19 4.98 31.30 -12.17
CA SER A 19 4.21 31.01 -13.35
C SER A 19 2.85 31.71 -13.27
N ASN A 20 2.24 31.95 -14.42
CA ASN A 20 0.91 32.52 -14.61
C ASN A 20 -0.25 31.65 -14.07
N ALA A 21 -0.06 30.93 -12.97
CA ALA A 21 -1.12 30.27 -12.21
C ALA A 21 -2.23 31.23 -11.74
N GLN A 22 -2.08 32.52 -12.01
CA GLN A 22 -3.05 33.57 -11.65
C GLN A 22 -4.36 33.49 -12.43
N ASP A 23 -4.43 32.79 -13.56
CA ASP A 23 -5.60 32.80 -14.43
C ASP A 23 -6.53 31.60 -14.25
N ALA A 24 -6.03 30.45 -13.81
CA ALA A 24 -6.84 29.27 -13.59
C ALA A 24 -7.82 29.44 -12.42
N ARG A 25 -9.04 28.96 -12.61
CA ARG A 25 -10.12 28.99 -11.61
C ARG A 25 -10.66 27.59 -11.37
N TRP A 26 -11.00 27.29 -10.13
CA TRP A 26 -11.87 26.15 -9.84
C TRP A 26 -13.21 26.39 -10.54
N ILE A 27 -13.65 25.40 -11.32
CA ILE A 27 -14.90 25.47 -12.08
C ILE A 27 -15.81 24.28 -11.76
N THR A 28 -17.12 24.51 -11.88
CA THR A 28 -18.16 23.49 -11.75
C THR A 28 -19.30 23.77 -12.73
N ALA A 29 -20.26 22.84 -12.91
CA ALA A 29 -21.36 23.00 -13.85
C ALA A 29 -22.41 24.05 -13.40
N ASP A 30 -22.62 24.17 -12.10
CA ASP A 30 -23.51 25.13 -11.47
C ASP A 30 -23.02 25.36 -10.04
N SER A 31 -23.59 26.32 -9.33
CA SER A 31 -23.12 26.69 -7.99
C SER A 31 -24.22 26.45 -6.93
N PRO A 32 -24.58 25.20 -6.63
CA PRO A 32 -25.44 24.92 -5.48
C PRO A 32 -24.71 25.24 -4.17
N ALA A 33 -25.45 25.44 -3.09
CA ALA A 33 -24.87 25.65 -1.77
C ALA A 33 -24.02 24.43 -1.32
N LYS A 34 -24.41 23.22 -1.76
CA LYS A 34 -23.71 21.94 -1.52
C LYS A 34 -24.04 20.97 -2.65
N ASP A 35 -23.05 20.22 -3.11
CA ASP A 35 -23.27 19.15 -4.07
C ASP A 35 -23.83 17.89 -3.41
N ASP A 36 -24.67 17.16 -4.13
CA ASP A 36 -25.15 15.85 -3.70
C ASP A 36 -24.04 14.79 -3.81
N PRO A 37 -24.05 13.77 -2.93
CA PRO A 37 -23.12 12.65 -3.07
C PRO A 37 -23.25 11.95 -4.43
N ASN A 38 -22.10 11.54 -4.98
CA ASN A 38 -21.98 10.89 -6.29
C ASN A 38 -22.45 11.77 -7.45
N THR A 39 -22.15 13.07 -7.38
CA THR A 39 -22.38 13.99 -8.50
C THR A 39 -21.34 13.76 -9.58
N TRP A 40 -21.81 13.78 -10.85
CA TRP A 40 -20.99 13.67 -12.04
C TRP A 40 -21.08 14.92 -12.87
N VAL A 41 -19.93 15.44 -13.29
CA VAL A 41 -19.82 16.66 -14.09
C VAL A 41 -18.89 16.40 -15.27
N GLU A 42 -19.32 16.78 -16.47
CA GLU A 42 -18.49 16.74 -17.65
C GLU A 42 -18.10 18.17 -18.05
N PHE A 43 -16.85 18.35 -18.40
CA PHE A 43 -16.27 19.62 -18.86
C PHE A 43 -15.67 19.43 -20.24
N ARG A 44 -15.73 20.47 -21.07
CA ARG A 44 -15.04 20.49 -22.37
C ARG A 44 -14.51 21.87 -22.71
N LYS A 45 -13.42 21.87 -23.51
CA LYS A 45 -12.79 23.09 -24.03
C LYS A 45 -12.16 22.79 -25.37
N GLU A 46 -12.49 23.63 -26.38
CA GLU A 46 -11.74 23.70 -27.63
C GLU A 46 -10.68 24.80 -27.54
N PHE A 47 -9.51 24.55 -28.12
CA PHE A 47 -8.40 25.51 -28.23
C PHE A 47 -7.58 25.22 -29.50
N ALA A 48 -6.79 26.19 -29.96
CA ALA A 48 -6.02 26.06 -31.19
C ALA A 48 -4.52 26.18 -30.95
N LEU A 49 -3.75 25.35 -31.66
CA LEU A 49 -2.30 25.39 -31.65
C LEU A 49 -1.75 25.73 -33.04
N ASP A 50 -0.77 26.63 -33.08
CA ASP A 50 -0.08 27.00 -34.32
C ASP A 50 0.88 25.91 -34.83
N ARG A 51 1.31 25.00 -33.93
CA ARG A 51 2.27 23.93 -34.23
C ARG A 51 2.02 22.71 -33.31
N LYS A 52 2.49 21.55 -33.75
CA LYS A 52 2.57 20.37 -32.86
C LYS A 52 3.66 20.58 -31.80
N LEU A 53 3.37 20.22 -30.57
CA LEU A 53 4.27 20.35 -29.42
C LEU A 53 4.98 19.00 -29.14
N LYS A 54 6.12 19.08 -28.47
CA LYS A 54 6.85 17.90 -28.00
C LYS A 54 6.55 17.55 -26.55
N GLU A 55 6.25 18.55 -25.75
CA GLU A 55 5.90 18.50 -24.35
C GLU A 55 4.77 19.51 -24.13
N ALA A 56 3.78 19.14 -23.34
CA ALA A 56 2.67 20.00 -22.94
C ALA A 56 2.10 19.46 -21.62
N ASP A 57 2.73 19.88 -20.52
CA ASP A 57 2.32 19.49 -19.19
C ASP A 57 1.08 20.27 -18.75
N VAL A 58 0.09 19.53 -18.27
CA VAL A 58 -1.13 20.06 -17.67
C VAL A 58 -1.14 19.68 -16.20
N ARG A 59 -1.29 20.68 -15.32
CA ARG A 59 -1.57 20.47 -13.89
C ARG A 59 -3.07 20.38 -13.71
N ILE A 60 -3.56 19.29 -13.12
CA ILE A 60 -4.99 19.06 -12.96
C ILE A 60 -5.31 18.55 -11.55
N SER A 61 -6.33 19.13 -10.92
CA SER A 61 -6.93 18.63 -9.71
C SER A 61 -8.44 18.58 -9.84
N ALA A 62 -9.04 17.52 -9.36
CA ALA A 62 -10.49 17.32 -9.37
C ALA A 62 -10.99 16.79 -8.03
N ASP A 63 -12.11 17.28 -7.59
CA ASP A 63 -12.76 16.79 -6.39
C ASP A 63 -13.97 15.93 -6.78
N SER A 64 -13.88 14.57 -6.77
CA SER A 64 -12.86 13.78 -6.06
C SER A 64 -11.88 13.10 -7.02
N LYS A 65 -12.30 12.66 -8.20
CA LYS A 65 -11.48 12.02 -9.25
C LYS A 65 -11.98 12.34 -10.64
N TYR A 66 -11.16 12.07 -11.66
CA TYR A 66 -11.47 12.46 -13.04
C TYR A 66 -11.00 11.42 -14.07
N TRP A 67 -11.57 11.52 -15.26
CA TRP A 67 -11.12 10.89 -16.51
C TRP A 67 -10.89 11.99 -17.53
N MET A 68 -9.90 11.84 -18.41
CA MET A 68 -9.51 12.88 -19.36
C MET A 68 -9.32 12.32 -20.76
N TRP A 69 -9.89 12.97 -21.73
CA TRP A 69 -9.71 12.72 -23.16
C TRP A 69 -9.18 13.98 -23.82
N VAL A 70 -8.33 13.78 -24.85
CA VAL A 70 -7.83 14.82 -25.74
C VAL A 70 -8.04 14.32 -27.16
N ASN A 71 -8.74 15.10 -28.00
CA ASN A 71 -9.07 14.73 -29.37
C ASN A 71 -9.72 13.31 -29.46
N ASP A 72 -10.68 13.04 -28.58
CA ASP A 72 -11.35 11.74 -28.38
C ASP A 72 -10.48 10.57 -27.92
N GLU A 73 -9.17 10.75 -27.75
CA GLU A 73 -8.29 9.74 -27.21
C GLU A 73 -8.25 9.80 -25.68
N LEU A 74 -8.36 8.63 -25.03
CA LEU A 74 -8.29 8.52 -23.58
C LEU A 74 -6.86 8.73 -23.09
N VAL A 75 -6.63 9.81 -22.36
CA VAL A 75 -5.32 10.17 -21.79
C VAL A 75 -5.18 9.70 -20.36
N VAL A 76 -6.22 9.88 -19.53
CA VAL A 76 -6.21 9.48 -18.13
C VAL A 76 -7.45 8.65 -17.85
N PHE A 77 -7.24 7.38 -17.49
CA PHE A 77 -8.29 6.53 -16.97
C PHE A 77 -8.25 6.56 -15.44
N GLU A 78 -9.15 7.32 -14.83
CA GLU A 78 -9.23 7.60 -13.40
C GLU A 78 -7.97 8.30 -12.86
N GLY A 79 -7.97 9.63 -12.86
CA GLY A 79 -6.94 10.43 -12.23
C GLY A 79 -6.91 10.27 -10.72
N GLY A 80 -5.85 10.76 -10.10
CA GLY A 80 -5.61 10.61 -8.69
C GLY A 80 -6.71 11.25 -7.82
N LEU A 81 -6.97 10.63 -6.66
CA LEU A 81 -7.93 11.15 -5.71
C LEU A 81 -7.45 12.47 -5.09
N LYS A 82 -8.38 13.33 -4.76
CA LYS A 82 -8.14 14.59 -4.08
C LYS A 82 -7.48 14.44 -2.70
N ARG A 83 -7.49 13.30 -2.05
CA ARG A 83 -6.98 13.10 -0.67
C ARG A 83 -5.79 14.00 -0.39
N GLY A 84 -5.97 14.95 0.55
CA GLY A 84 -4.98 16.00 0.79
C GLY A 84 -3.73 15.51 1.51
N PRO A 85 -2.54 16.06 1.18
CA PRO A 85 -1.28 15.72 1.85
C PRO A 85 -1.25 16.17 3.31
N GLU A 86 -2.03 17.19 3.64
CA GLU A 86 -2.19 17.80 4.97
C GLU A 86 -3.58 18.42 5.09
N PRO A 87 -4.08 18.72 6.31
CA PRO A 87 -5.33 19.45 6.47
C PRO A 87 -5.34 20.78 5.70
N GLY A 88 -6.38 21.02 4.90
CA GLY A 88 -6.50 22.23 4.09
C GLY A 88 -5.63 22.24 2.83
N ALA A 89 -5.16 21.08 2.36
CA ALA A 89 -4.44 20.94 1.10
C ALA A 89 -5.07 19.86 0.21
N THR A 90 -4.75 19.90 -1.08
CA THR A 90 -5.28 19.02 -2.12
C THR A 90 -4.16 18.61 -3.06
N TYR A 91 -4.16 17.37 -3.55
CA TYR A 91 -3.23 16.93 -4.58
C TYR A 91 -3.65 17.37 -5.97
N TYR A 92 -2.67 17.68 -6.83
CA TYR A 92 -2.85 17.78 -8.27
C TYR A 92 -1.92 16.79 -8.99
N ASP A 93 -2.34 16.34 -10.16
CA ASP A 93 -1.55 15.53 -11.07
C ASP A 93 -0.88 16.40 -12.13
N VAL A 94 0.24 15.93 -12.69
CA VAL A 94 0.88 16.50 -13.89
C VAL A 94 0.74 15.48 -15.00
N VAL A 95 0.19 15.90 -16.13
CA VAL A 95 -0.11 15.03 -17.29
C VAL A 95 0.45 15.66 -18.56
N ASP A 96 1.39 14.99 -19.24
CA ASP A 96 1.82 15.39 -20.57
C ASP A 96 0.78 15.01 -21.62
N ILE A 97 0.14 16.00 -22.23
CA ILE A 97 -0.87 15.81 -23.27
C ILE A 97 -0.33 16.00 -24.69
N ALA A 98 0.95 16.37 -24.86
CA ALA A 98 1.56 16.63 -26.17
C ALA A 98 1.43 15.47 -27.17
N PRO A 99 1.52 14.18 -26.75
CA PRO A 99 1.32 13.06 -27.68
C PRO A 99 -0.02 13.06 -28.41
N TYR A 100 -1.05 13.62 -27.79
CA TYR A 100 -2.44 13.63 -28.25
C TYR A 100 -2.82 14.92 -28.98
N LEU A 101 -1.95 15.96 -28.93
CA LEU A 101 -2.21 17.27 -29.54
C LEU A 101 -1.82 17.30 -31.00
N GLU A 102 -2.58 18.07 -31.78
CA GLU A 102 -2.34 18.32 -33.18
C GLU A 102 -2.18 19.84 -33.48
N LYS A 103 -1.62 20.17 -34.62
CA LYS A 103 -1.67 21.56 -35.14
C LYS A 103 -3.10 21.87 -35.59
N GLY A 104 -3.66 22.97 -35.14
CA GLY A 104 -5.01 23.38 -35.42
C GLY A 104 -5.89 23.30 -34.16
N VAL A 105 -7.16 23.02 -34.36
CA VAL A 105 -8.12 22.92 -33.27
C VAL A 105 -7.93 21.56 -32.53
N ASN A 106 -7.87 21.63 -31.22
CA ASN A 106 -7.86 20.50 -30.32
C ASN A 106 -9.01 20.65 -29.34
N ASP A 107 -9.51 19.51 -28.81
CA ASP A 107 -10.47 19.51 -27.74
C ASP A 107 -9.96 18.72 -26.52
N VAL A 108 -10.33 19.18 -25.34
CA VAL A 108 -10.12 18.47 -24.08
C VAL A 108 -11.49 18.25 -23.45
N ARG A 109 -11.75 17.01 -23.05
CA ARG A 109 -12.92 16.60 -22.31
C ARG A 109 -12.52 15.96 -20.99
N ILE A 110 -13.15 16.38 -19.89
CA ILE A 110 -12.88 15.87 -18.56
C ILE A 110 -14.19 15.45 -17.91
N LEU A 111 -14.25 14.21 -17.45
CA LEU A 111 -15.35 13.69 -16.65
C LEU A 111 -14.90 13.66 -15.19
N LEU A 112 -15.67 14.26 -14.31
CA LEU A 112 -15.41 14.33 -12.87
C LEU A 112 -16.48 13.55 -12.10
N GLN A 113 -16.03 12.74 -11.13
CA GLN A 113 -16.90 12.17 -10.10
C GLN A 113 -16.60 12.80 -8.75
N TYR A 114 -17.60 13.41 -8.15
CA TYR A 114 -17.56 13.92 -6.78
C TYR A 114 -18.19 12.90 -5.82
N PHE A 115 -17.46 12.49 -4.79
CA PHE A 115 -17.95 11.49 -3.84
C PHE A 115 -19.02 12.02 -2.90
N GLY A 116 -18.79 13.23 -2.36
CA GLY A 116 -19.76 13.95 -1.52
C GLY A 116 -19.98 13.35 -0.14
N LYS A 117 -19.05 12.52 0.34
CA LYS A 117 -19.07 11.96 1.69
C LYS A 117 -17.67 11.58 2.18
N ASN A 118 -17.48 11.63 3.48
CA ASN A 118 -16.28 11.11 4.13
C ASN A 118 -16.15 9.59 3.98
N GLY A 119 -14.92 9.11 4.05
CA GLY A 119 -14.56 7.72 4.19
C GLY A 119 -13.43 7.56 5.20
N PHE A 120 -12.92 6.33 5.37
CA PHE A 120 -11.82 6.08 6.29
C PHE A 120 -10.50 6.73 5.84
N SER A 121 -10.32 6.93 4.56
CA SER A 121 -9.15 7.66 4.02
C SER A 121 -9.57 8.70 2.99
N HIS A 122 -10.65 9.42 3.25
CA HIS A 122 -11.12 10.51 2.39
C HIS A 122 -11.90 11.54 3.22
N VAL A 123 -11.56 12.81 3.02
CA VAL A 123 -12.24 13.96 3.63
C VAL A 123 -13.03 14.70 2.54
N ASP A 124 -14.33 14.79 2.72
CA ASP A 124 -15.23 15.51 1.83
C ASP A 124 -15.03 17.02 1.94
N SER A 125 -14.96 17.71 0.81
CA SER A 125 -14.87 19.18 0.76
C SER A 125 -16.23 19.89 0.78
N GLY A 126 -17.30 19.16 0.50
CA GLY A 126 -18.65 19.68 0.33
C GLY A 126 -18.99 20.18 -1.07
N ARG A 127 -18.04 20.22 -2.01
CA ARG A 127 -18.24 20.74 -3.37
C ARG A 127 -17.47 19.97 -4.43
N SER A 128 -18.12 19.75 -5.59
CA SER A 128 -17.43 19.31 -6.79
C SER A 128 -16.63 20.46 -7.40
N GLY A 129 -15.48 20.17 -7.99
CA GLY A 129 -14.68 21.19 -8.64
C GLY A 129 -13.56 20.61 -9.47
N LEU A 130 -13.21 21.31 -10.54
CA LEU A 130 -12.09 21.05 -11.43
C LEU A 130 -11.22 22.29 -11.48
N ILE A 131 -9.90 22.15 -11.35
CA ILE A 131 -8.94 23.17 -11.74
C ILE A 131 -7.88 22.55 -12.64
N LEU A 132 -7.54 23.27 -13.70
CA LEU A 132 -6.56 22.85 -14.69
C LEU A 132 -5.80 24.06 -15.18
N ASP A 133 -4.48 23.93 -15.35
CA ASP A 133 -3.65 24.92 -16.04
C ASP A 133 -2.46 24.25 -16.74
N SER A 134 -1.87 24.96 -17.68
CA SER A 134 -0.61 24.60 -18.34
C SER A 134 0.26 25.83 -18.49
N GLU A 135 1.57 25.64 -18.33
CA GLU A 135 2.57 26.67 -18.61
C GLU A 135 3.05 26.61 -20.07
N ASP A 136 2.84 25.48 -20.74
CA ASP A 136 3.33 25.21 -22.10
C ASP A 136 2.37 25.68 -23.19
N ILE A 137 1.08 25.75 -22.86
CA ILE A 137 -0.01 26.15 -23.76
C ILE A 137 -0.99 27.05 -23.03
N ASP A 138 -1.70 27.89 -23.79
CA ASP A 138 -2.74 28.78 -23.28
C ASP A 138 -4.03 27.97 -23.00
N LEU A 139 -3.93 27.08 -22.01
CA LEU A 139 -5.02 26.21 -21.56
C LEU A 139 -5.13 26.27 -20.03
N PHE A 140 -6.17 26.92 -19.56
CA PHE A 140 -6.50 26.99 -18.13
C PHE A 140 -8.02 26.96 -17.93
N SER A 141 -8.44 26.46 -16.77
CA SER A 141 -9.85 26.38 -16.42
C SER A 141 -10.41 27.74 -16.01
N ASP A 142 -11.49 28.16 -16.66
CA ASP A 142 -12.22 29.39 -16.40
C ASP A 142 -13.68 29.28 -16.90
N LYS A 143 -14.44 30.35 -16.82
CA LYS A 143 -15.83 30.43 -17.35
C LYS A 143 -15.99 30.21 -18.84
N SER A 144 -14.89 30.16 -19.62
CA SER A 144 -14.96 29.88 -21.07
C SER A 144 -15.05 28.41 -21.38
N TRP A 145 -14.86 27.53 -20.36
CA TRP A 145 -15.18 26.12 -20.47
C TRP A 145 -16.69 25.90 -20.44
N GLU A 146 -17.14 24.92 -21.15
CA GLU A 146 -18.51 24.44 -21.03
C GLU A 146 -18.57 23.22 -20.10
N SER A 147 -19.64 23.11 -19.33
CA SER A 147 -19.87 22.02 -18.40
C SER A 147 -21.33 21.62 -18.35
N ARG A 148 -21.57 20.38 -17.92
CA ARG A 148 -22.91 19.84 -17.65
C ARG A 148 -22.88 18.83 -16.53
N ARG A 149 -23.93 18.75 -15.73
CA ARG A 149 -24.17 17.64 -14.81
C ARG A 149 -24.73 16.47 -15.60
N LEU A 150 -24.29 15.27 -15.31
CA LEU A 150 -24.71 14.07 -16.02
C LEU A 150 -25.79 13.34 -15.22
N SER A 151 -27.05 13.48 -15.63
CA SER A 151 -28.21 12.86 -14.97
C SER A 151 -28.29 11.35 -15.18
N GLU A 152 -27.62 10.82 -16.20
CA GLU A 152 -27.48 9.38 -16.44
C GLU A 152 -26.68 8.65 -15.39
N TYR A 153 -25.76 9.33 -14.67
CA TYR A 153 -25.04 8.77 -13.55
C TYR A 153 -25.79 9.03 -12.24
N GLN A 154 -26.19 7.97 -11.60
CA GLN A 154 -26.98 7.96 -10.39
C GLN A 154 -26.35 7.04 -9.33
N SER A 155 -26.81 7.13 -8.10
CA SER A 155 -26.45 6.15 -7.07
C SER A 155 -27.44 4.98 -7.10
N ALA A 156 -26.93 3.75 -7.16
CA ALA A 156 -27.79 2.57 -6.97
C ALA A 156 -28.36 2.52 -5.54
N VAL A 157 -29.62 2.11 -5.43
CA VAL A 157 -30.38 2.30 -4.20
C VAL A 157 -29.97 1.31 -3.10
N LYS A 158 -29.79 0.03 -3.42
CA LYS A 158 -29.50 -1.05 -2.44
C LYS A 158 -28.85 -2.25 -3.12
N PRO A 159 -27.91 -2.94 -2.44
CA PRO A 159 -27.34 -2.58 -1.14
C PRO A 159 -26.45 -1.35 -1.22
N LYS A 160 -26.41 -0.51 -0.19
CA LYS A 160 -25.46 0.61 -0.11
C LYS A 160 -24.09 0.09 0.32
N PRO A 161 -22.98 0.64 -0.18
CA PRO A 161 -21.67 0.40 0.40
C PRO A 161 -21.66 0.78 1.87
N ASN A 162 -20.82 0.12 2.65
CA ASN A 162 -20.67 0.47 4.06
C ASN A 162 -20.09 1.89 4.23
N TYR A 163 -20.21 2.43 5.43
CA TYR A 163 -19.90 3.82 5.73
C TYR A 163 -18.40 4.18 5.65
N ARG A 164 -17.50 3.19 5.62
CA ARG A 164 -16.05 3.40 5.54
C ARG A 164 -15.60 3.82 4.14
N LEU A 165 -16.35 3.40 3.12
CA LEU A 165 -16.08 3.75 1.74
C LEU A 165 -16.64 5.13 1.40
N SER A 166 -15.82 5.98 0.79
CA SER A 166 -16.26 7.28 0.25
C SER A 166 -16.99 7.16 -1.07
N GLU A 167 -16.77 6.08 -1.82
CA GLU A 167 -17.44 5.82 -3.09
C GLU A 167 -18.91 5.39 -2.88
N SER A 168 -19.72 5.67 -3.88
CA SER A 168 -21.09 5.17 -4.01
C SER A 168 -21.18 4.12 -5.12
N ASN A 169 -22.19 3.27 -5.08
CA ASN A 169 -22.53 2.42 -6.22
C ASN A 169 -22.91 3.29 -7.40
N ILE A 170 -22.40 2.99 -8.58
CA ILE A 170 -22.72 3.73 -9.80
C ILE A 170 -23.87 3.00 -10.51
N ARG A 171 -24.96 3.74 -10.76
CA ARG A 171 -26.03 3.33 -11.66
C ARG A 171 -26.00 4.23 -12.88
N TYR A 172 -25.74 3.65 -14.05
CA TYR A 172 -25.80 4.37 -15.33
C TYR A 172 -27.11 4.04 -16.05
N ASP A 173 -27.86 5.07 -16.38
CA ASP A 173 -29.15 4.93 -17.11
C ASP A 173 -28.98 5.38 -18.58
N ALA A 174 -28.79 4.41 -19.46
CA ALA A 174 -28.57 4.69 -20.89
C ALA A 174 -29.79 5.29 -21.62
N ARG A 175 -30.96 5.28 -20.99
CA ARG A 175 -32.21 5.84 -21.59
C ARG A 175 -32.19 7.36 -21.62
N ILE A 176 -31.46 7.97 -20.69
CA ILE A 176 -31.38 9.43 -20.57
C ILE A 176 -29.97 9.96 -20.89
N GLU A 177 -29.12 9.12 -21.50
CA GLU A 177 -27.79 9.48 -21.92
C GLU A 177 -27.78 10.72 -22.83
N ASN A 178 -26.86 11.67 -22.58
CA ASN A 178 -26.67 12.90 -23.35
C ASN A 178 -27.89 13.84 -23.43
N GLN A 179 -28.79 13.81 -22.46
CA GLN A 179 -29.96 14.72 -22.43
C GLN A 179 -29.65 16.06 -21.74
N ASP A 180 -28.55 16.16 -21.00
CA ASP A 180 -28.19 17.36 -20.27
C ASP A 180 -27.52 18.39 -21.19
N GLU A 181 -27.92 19.67 -21.03
CA GLU A 181 -27.42 20.77 -21.84
C GLU A 181 -26.05 21.27 -21.37
N TRP A 182 -25.19 21.61 -22.34
CA TRP A 182 -23.94 22.29 -22.09
C TRP A 182 -24.19 23.77 -21.74
N LYS A 183 -23.52 24.26 -20.69
CA LYS A 183 -23.58 25.65 -20.23
C LYS A 183 -22.17 26.15 -19.91
N PRO A 184 -21.92 27.48 -19.95
CA PRO A 184 -20.67 28.02 -19.44
C PRO A 184 -20.43 27.57 -18.00
N SER A 185 -19.20 27.18 -17.69
CA SER A 185 -18.80 26.77 -16.35
C SER A 185 -18.87 27.94 -15.36
N VAL A 186 -19.13 27.61 -14.12
CA VAL A 186 -19.17 28.58 -12.99
C VAL A 186 -17.84 28.58 -12.28
N GLU A 187 -17.21 29.75 -12.16
CA GLU A 187 -15.97 29.93 -11.41
C GLU A 187 -16.26 29.92 -9.90
N MET A 188 -15.46 29.16 -9.15
CA MET A 188 -15.61 28.96 -7.72
C MET A 188 -14.48 29.60 -6.88
N GLY A 189 -13.34 29.90 -7.48
CA GLY A 189 -12.20 30.47 -6.79
C GLY A 189 -10.89 30.27 -7.53
N GLU A 190 -9.83 30.85 -7.00
CA GLU A 190 -8.48 30.79 -7.54
C GLU A 190 -7.74 29.54 -7.12
N TRP A 191 -6.54 29.36 -7.64
CA TRP A 191 -5.57 28.38 -7.13
C TRP A 191 -5.33 28.62 -5.63
N GLY A 192 -5.60 27.62 -4.81
CA GLY A 192 -5.51 27.74 -3.36
C GLY A 192 -6.80 28.19 -2.64
N ALA A 193 -7.91 28.39 -3.37
CA ALA A 193 -9.17 28.77 -2.76
C ALA A 193 -9.78 27.65 -1.90
N GLU A 194 -10.47 28.06 -0.81
CA GLU A 194 -11.28 27.15 -0.03
C GLU A 194 -12.49 26.62 -0.83
N PRO A 195 -12.89 25.35 -0.63
CA PRO A 195 -12.47 24.42 0.40
C PRO A 195 -11.25 23.54 0.04
N TRP A 196 -10.63 23.74 -1.11
CA TRP A 196 -9.56 22.88 -1.61
C TRP A 196 -8.17 23.25 -1.08
N GLY A 197 -7.95 24.53 -0.73
CA GLY A 197 -6.76 25.05 -0.10
C GLY A 197 -5.50 24.93 -0.96
N LYS A 198 -4.36 24.77 -0.32
CA LYS A 198 -3.06 24.62 -0.99
C LYS A 198 -3.03 23.40 -1.90
N LEU A 199 -2.57 23.60 -3.14
CA LEU A 199 -2.37 22.50 -4.09
C LEU A 199 -0.92 22.01 -4.04
N VAL A 200 -0.76 20.69 -3.94
CA VAL A 200 0.53 20.00 -3.84
C VAL A 200 0.60 18.92 -4.92
N GLN A 201 1.72 18.86 -5.62
CA GLN A 201 1.92 17.82 -6.63
C GLN A 201 1.85 16.44 -6.01
N ARG A 202 1.08 15.53 -6.61
CA ARG A 202 1.03 14.14 -6.20
C ARG A 202 2.38 13.46 -6.49
N PRO A 203 3.00 12.79 -5.50
CA PRO A 203 4.33 12.21 -5.70
C PRO A 203 4.31 10.82 -6.35
N ILE A 204 3.13 10.23 -6.57
CA ILE A 204 2.95 8.89 -7.14
C ILE A 204 2.49 8.97 -8.60
N PRO A 205 2.78 7.95 -9.42
CA PRO A 205 2.32 7.92 -10.82
C PRO A 205 0.79 7.80 -10.90
N LEU A 206 0.24 8.08 -12.08
CA LEU A 206 -1.10 7.67 -12.47
C LEU A 206 -1.18 6.14 -12.58
N TRP A 207 -2.39 5.61 -12.62
CA TRP A 207 -2.61 4.16 -12.64
C TRP A 207 -2.13 3.54 -13.96
N LYS A 208 -1.52 2.37 -13.85
CA LYS A 208 -1.24 1.51 -15.00
C LYS A 208 -2.56 0.97 -15.54
N ASP A 209 -2.84 1.27 -16.80
CA ASP A 209 -3.96 0.72 -17.55
C ASP A 209 -3.48 -0.45 -18.40
N TYR A 210 -3.97 -1.65 -18.10
CA TYR A 210 -3.64 -2.88 -18.84
C TYR A 210 -4.57 -3.10 -20.05
N GLY A 211 -5.47 -2.14 -20.32
CA GLY A 211 -6.43 -2.18 -21.40
C GLY A 211 -7.63 -3.08 -21.15
N VAL A 212 -8.60 -2.98 -22.05
CA VAL A 212 -9.82 -3.81 -22.02
C VAL A 212 -9.51 -5.22 -22.51
N LYS A 213 -9.95 -6.21 -21.73
CA LYS A 213 -9.83 -7.64 -22.05
C LYS A 213 -11.21 -8.27 -22.18
N THR A 214 -11.51 -8.86 -23.33
CA THR A 214 -12.69 -9.70 -23.49
C THR A 214 -12.45 -11.04 -22.79
N ALA A 215 -13.45 -11.55 -22.08
CA ALA A 215 -13.35 -12.78 -21.31
C ALA A 215 -14.38 -13.83 -21.71
N GLY A 216 -14.01 -15.08 -21.53
CA GLY A 216 -14.98 -16.18 -21.57
C GLY A 216 -15.88 -16.16 -20.35
N TYR A 217 -17.13 -16.62 -20.48
CA TYR A 217 -18.09 -16.64 -19.40
C TYR A 217 -18.93 -17.90 -19.36
N GLU A 218 -19.44 -18.23 -18.19
CA GLU A 218 -20.47 -19.22 -17.96
C GLU A 218 -21.80 -18.51 -17.70
N MET A 219 -22.92 -19.11 -18.11
CA MET A 219 -24.24 -18.52 -17.92
C MET A 219 -25.22 -19.55 -17.39
N TYR A 220 -25.99 -19.20 -16.34
CA TYR A 220 -27.10 -20.02 -15.85
C TYR A 220 -28.27 -19.15 -15.41
N SER A 221 -29.46 -19.73 -15.36
CA SER A 221 -30.62 -19.08 -14.80
C SER A 221 -31.16 -19.85 -13.59
N ASP A 222 -31.48 -19.10 -12.54
CA ASP A 222 -32.18 -19.63 -11.35
C ASP A 222 -33.70 -19.56 -11.47
N GLY A 223 -34.21 -19.18 -12.67
CA GLY A 223 -35.64 -18.99 -12.98
C GLY A 223 -36.16 -17.59 -12.63
N LYS A 224 -35.44 -16.79 -11.87
CA LYS A 224 -35.75 -15.38 -11.58
C LYS A 224 -34.74 -14.44 -12.21
N LYS A 225 -33.46 -14.84 -12.18
CA LYS A 225 -32.35 -14.08 -12.71
C LYS A 225 -31.48 -14.95 -13.61
N VAL A 226 -30.83 -14.31 -14.57
CA VAL A 226 -29.70 -14.86 -15.31
C VAL A 226 -28.44 -14.35 -14.69
N HIS A 227 -27.49 -15.26 -14.49
CA HIS A 227 -26.14 -15.00 -13.94
C HIS A 227 -25.11 -15.31 -15.03
N VAL A 228 -24.35 -14.30 -15.43
CA VAL A 228 -23.19 -14.41 -16.32
C VAL A 228 -21.95 -14.26 -15.47
N THR A 229 -21.13 -15.31 -15.40
CA THR A 229 -19.95 -15.38 -14.54
C THR A 229 -18.69 -15.38 -15.40
N VAL A 230 -17.82 -14.42 -15.16
CA VAL A 230 -16.46 -14.34 -15.69
C VAL A 230 -15.49 -14.74 -14.59
N ARG A 231 -14.65 -15.76 -14.86
CA ARG A 231 -13.56 -16.13 -13.96
C ARG A 231 -12.31 -15.34 -14.33
N LEU A 232 -11.80 -14.59 -13.38
CA LEU A 232 -10.56 -13.82 -13.53
C LEU A 232 -9.34 -14.71 -13.19
N PRO A 233 -8.17 -14.45 -13.76
CA PRO A 233 -6.98 -15.27 -13.51
C PRO A 233 -6.46 -15.14 -12.07
N TYR A 234 -6.74 -14.02 -11.44
CA TYR A 234 -6.37 -13.66 -10.06
C TYR A 234 -7.19 -12.47 -9.58
N ASN A 235 -7.15 -12.17 -8.29
CA ASN A 235 -7.71 -10.93 -7.75
C ASN A 235 -6.98 -9.71 -8.34
N MET A 236 -7.74 -8.76 -8.86
CA MET A 236 -7.24 -7.53 -9.46
C MET A 236 -8.20 -6.37 -9.23
N GLN A 237 -7.71 -5.16 -9.38
CA GLN A 237 -8.55 -3.97 -9.48
C GLN A 237 -8.96 -3.80 -10.94
N PHE A 238 -10.25 -3.68 -11.21
CA PHE A 238 -10.76 -3.61 -12.58
C PHE A 238 -12.11 -2.91 -12.67
N THR A 239 -12.46 -2.46 -13.89
CA THR A 239 -13.81 -2.00 -14.23
C THR A 239 -14.48 -2.99 -15.17
N PRO A 240 -15.79 -3.33 -14.96
CA PRO A 240 -16.54 -4.21 -15.84
C PRO A 240 -16.84 -3.59 -17.21
N VAL A 241 -16.81 -4.41 -18.25
CA VAL A 241 -17.15 -4.06 -19.64
C VAL A 241 -18.20 -5.03 -20.18
N LEU A 242 -19.19 -4.51 -20.89
CA LEU A 242 -20.23 -5.35 -21.53
C LEU A 242 -20.62 -4.82 -22.92
N ASP A 243 -20.99 -5.75 -23.83
CA ASP A 243 -21.60 -5.51 -25.13
C ASP A 243 -22.85 -6.37 -25.22
N VAL A 244 -24.03 -5.75 -25.29
CA VAL A 244 -25.31 -6.44 -25.24
C VAL A 244 -26.30 -5.87 -26.26
N THR A 245 -27.25 -6.70 -26.70
CA THR A 245 -28.53 -6.24 -27.25
C THR A 245 -29.57 -6.49 -26.21
N ALA A 246 -30.37 -5.48 -25.87
CA ALA A 246 -31.40 -5.59 -24.86
C ALA A 246 -32.63 -4.73 -25.19
N GLU A 247 -33.77 -5.07 -24.60
CA GLU A 247 -34.93 -4.19 -24.50
C GLU A 247 -34.64 -3.03 -23.55
N GLU A 248 -35.41 -1.96 -23.65
CA GLU A 248 -35.24 -0.78 -22.79
C GLU A 248 -35.60 -1.06 -21.32
N GLY A 249 -34.81 -0.54 -20.40
CA GLY A 249 -35.11 -0.54 -18.96
C GLY A 249 -34.67 -1.78 -18.20
N VAL A 250 -33.94 -2.71 -18.83
CA VAL A 250 -33.36 -3.85 -18.12
C VAL A 250 -32.20 -3.37 -17.25
N CYS A 251 -32.25 -3.66 -15.97
CA CYS A 251 -31.16 -3.38 -15.05
C CYS A 251 -30.19 -4.58 -14.99
N ILE A 252 -28.96 -4.37 -15.45
CA ILE A 252 -27.84 -5.33 -15.37
C ILE A 252 -26.96 -4.94 -14.20
N THR A 253 -26.92 -5.77 -13.15
CA THR A 253 -26.03 -5.57 -11.99
C THR A 253 -24.65 -6.15 -12.28
N MET A 254 -23.59 -5.40 -11.99
CA MET A 254 -22.19 -5.80 -12.12
C MET A 254 -21.57 -5.85 -10.74
N GLN A 255 -21.18 -7.02 -10.27
CA GLN A 255 -20.61 -7.24 -8.93
C GLN A 255 -19.56 -8.35 -8.95
N THR A 256 -18.83 -8.52 -7.85
CA THR A 256 -17.80 -9.56 -7.71
C THR A 256 -18.14 -10.54 -6.59
N ASN A 257 -17.36 -11.62 -6.48
CA ASN A 257 -17.37 -12.52 -5.32
C ASN A 257 -17.01 -11.80 -3.99
N HIS A 258 -16.49 -10.56 -4.07
CA HIS A 258 -16.21 -9.67 -2.93
C HIS A 258 -17.30 -8.61 -2.68
N LEU A 259 -18.52 -8.79 -3.18
CA LEU A 259 -19.63 -7.87 -2.87
C LEU A 259 -19.82 -7.67 -1.35
N LYS A 260 -19.40 -8.64 -0.54
CA LYS A 260 -19.34 -8.52 0.91
C LYS A 260 -17.92 -8.81 1.39
N GLY A 261 -17.23 -7.79 1.84
CA GLY A 261 -15.98 -7.91 2.57
C GLY A 261 -16.23 -7.77 4.06
N GLY A 262 -15.79 -8.77 4.86
CA GLY A 262 -16.00 -8.73 6.29
C GLY A 262 -17.46 -8.68 6.75
N GLY A 263 -18.39 -9.23 5.95
CA GLY A 263 -19.83 -9.21 6.25
C GLY A 263 -20.55 -7.92 5.81
N GLU A 264 -19.83 -6.89 5.37
CA GLU A 264 -20.36 -5.60 4.94
C GLU A 264 -20.33 -5.45 3.42
N TYR A 265 -21.25 -4.65 2.87
CA TYR A 265 -21.30 -4.43 1.44
C TYR A 265 -20.20 -3.48 0.97
N THR A 266 -19.54 -3.87 -0.12
CA THR A 266 -18.64 -3.04 -0.92
C THR A 266 -19.40 -2.36 -2.06
N VAL A 267 -18.68 -1.72 -2.99
CA VAL A 267 -19.26 -1.10 -4.19
C VAL A 267 -19.63 -2.13 -5.26
N TYR A 268 -20.64 -1.81 -6.06
CA TYR A 268 -21.03 -2.52 -7.28
C TYR A 268 -21.58 -1.53 -8.30
N GLY A 269 -21.79 -1.98 -9.56
CA GLY A 269 -22.35 -1.18 -10.63
C GLY A 269 -23.72 -1.68 -11.09
N GLU A 270 -24.55 -0.78 -11.64
CA GLU A 270 -25.77 -1.07 -12.36
C GLU A 270 -25.76 -0.36 -13.71
N TYR A 271 -26.18 -1.07 -14.74
CA TYR A 271 -26.41 -0.51 -16.08
C TYR A 271 -27.88 -0.71 -16.46
N VAL A 272 -28.61 0.38 -16.75
CA VAL A 272 -29.98 0.35 -17.24
C VAL A 272 -29.96 0.53 -18.74
N THR A 273 -30.42 -0.47 -19.46
CA THR A 273 -30.36 -0.55 -20.92
C THR A 273 -31.29 0.43 -21.64
N LYS A 274 -30.86 0.96 -22.77
CA LYS A 274 -31.70 1.51 -23.84
C LYS A 274 -32.08 0.38 -24.82
N ASN A 275 -32.96 0.65 -25.77
CA ASN A 275 -33.32 -0.38 -26.75
C ASN A 275 -32.20 -0.62 -27.78
N GLY A 276 -31.95 -1.88 -28.10
CA GLY A 276 -31.00 -2.31 -29.13
C GLY A 276 -29.59 -2.65 -28.62
N ARG A 277 -28.61 -2.68 -29.54
CA ARG A 277 -27.23 -3.01 -29.21
C ARG A 277 -26.52 -1.82 -28.56
N GLN A 278 -25.76 -2.09 -27.49
CA GLN A 278 -25.11 -1.09 -26.69
C GLN A 278 -23.86 -1.67 -26.01
N GLN A 279 -22.85 -0.81 -25.83
CA GLN A 279 -21.64 -1.12 -25.10
C GLN A 279 -21.54 -0.20 -23.89
N TYR A 280 -21.01 -0.73 -22.79
CA TYR A 280 -20.82 0.02 -21.56
C TYR A 280 -19.54 -0.44 -20.84
N GLU A 281 -18.76 0.52 -20.38
CA GLU A 281 -17.68 0.32 -19.42
C GLU A 281 -18.02 1.05 -18.13
N SER A 282 -18.08 0.31 -17.02
CA SER A 282 -18.28 0.92 -15.71
C SER A 282 -17.04 1.70 -15.28
N LEU A 283 -17.21 2.87 -14.69
CA LEU A 283 -16.12 3.72 -14.23
C LEU A 283 -15.78 3.52 -12.73
N GLY A 284 -16.60 2.73 -12.02
CA GLY A 284 -16.31 2.33 -10.64
C GLY A 284 -15.47 1.06 -10.62
N TRP A 285 -14.23 1.14 -10.09
CA TRP A 285 -13.41 -0.05 -9.99
C TRP A 285 -13.86 -1.00 -8.87
N LEU A 286 -13.80 -2.27 -9.18
CA LEU A 286 -14.10 -3.40 -8.30
C LEU A 286 -12.84 -4.22 -8.11
N ASN A 287 -12.86 -5.18 -7.18
CA ASN A 287 -11.83 -6.20 -7.06
C ASN A 287 -12.46 -7.58 -6.86
N GLY A 288 -11.76 -8.62 -7.29
CA GLY A 288 -12.24 -9.99 -7.13
C GLY A 288 -11.56 -10.98 -8.05
N GLU A 289 -11.91 -12.26 -7.87
CA GLU A 289 -11.56 -13.39 -8.72
C GLU A 289 -12.68 -13.78 -9.68
N GLU A 290 -13.93 -13.31 -9.41
CA GLU A 290 -15.07 -13.56 -10.24
C GLU A 290 -15.88 -12.27 -10.43
N LEU A 291 -16.27 -11.99 -11.68
CA LEU A 291 -17.14 -10.89 -12.07
C LEU A 291 -18.50 -11.46 -12.52
N TYR A 292 -19.57 -10.91 -11.98
CA TYR A 292 -20.93 -11.32 -12.28
C TYR A 292 -21.70 -10.18 -12.97
N PHE A 293 -22.38 -10.53 -14.10
CA PHE A 293 -23.44 -9.69 -14.67
C PHE A 293 -24.78 -10.40 -14.41
N ILE A 294 -25.70 -9.70 -13.76
CA ILE A 294 -26.94 -10.30 -13.28
C ILE A 294 -28.12 -9.48 -13.75
N TYR A 295 -29.12 -10.12 -14.42
CA TYR A 295 -30.30 -9.45 -14.92
C TYR A 295 -31.56 -10.36 -14.78
N PRO A 296 -32.81 -9.80 -14.88
CA PRO A 296 -34.04 -10.59 -14.76
C PRO A 296 -34.14 -11.67 -15.84
N ALA A 297 -34.58 -12.89 -15.47
CA ALA A 297 -34.65 -14.03 -16.39
C ALA A 297 -35.71 -13.89 -17.47
N ASN A 298 -36.69 -13.00 -17.27
CA ASN A 298 -37.77 -12.71 -18.26
C ASN A 298 -37.43 -11.54 -19.19
N ALA A 299 -36.26 -10.91 -19.05
CA ALA A 299 -35.80 -9.82 -19.91
C ALA A 299 -35.22 -10.36 -21.23
N ASP A 300 -35.48 -9.65 -22.32
CA ASP A 300 -34.87 -9.95 -23.62
C ASP A 300 -33.48 -9.34 -23.71
N VAL A 301 -32.44 -10.16 -23.40
CA VAL A 301 -31.04 -9.77 -23.38
C VAL A 301 -30.20 -10.79 -24.13
N THR A 302 -29.43 -10.31 -25.11
CA THR A 302 -28.41 -11.08 -25.81
C THR A 302 -27.02 -10.53 -25.45
N ILE A 303 -26.20 -11.35 -24.80
CA ILE A 303 -24.80 -11.00 -24.50
C ILE A 303 -23.96 -11.28 -25.76
N HIS A 304 -23.27 -10.25 -26.29
CA HIS A 304 -22.30 -10.38 -27.38
C HIS A 304 -20.90 -10.62 -26.83
N SER A 305 -20.49 -9.83 -25.85
CA SER A 305 -19.26 -10.04 -25.09
C SER A 305 -19.33 -9.40 -23.71
N VAL A 306 -18.54 -9.94 -22.81
CA VAL A 306 -18.25 -9.36 -21.50
C VAL A 306 -16.74 -9.33 -21.30
N GLY A 307 -16.30 -8.42 -20.44
CA GLY A 307 -14.88 -8.26 -20.17
C GLY A 307 -14.64 -7.33 -19.00
N TYR A 308 -13.41 -6.87 -18.91
CA TYR A 308 -12.94 -5.97 -17.88
C TYR A 308 -11.73 -5.16 -18.35
N ARG A 309 -11.53 -3.99 -17.77
CA ARG A 309 -10.29 -3.22 -17.84
C ARG A 309 -9.55 -3.38 -16.51
N GLU A 310 -8.39 -4.04 -16.52
CA GLU A 310 -7.54 -4.13 -15.34
C GLU A 310 -6.75 -2.82 -15.18
N THR A 311 -6.70 -2.30 -13.95
CA THR A 311 -5.85 -1.16 -13.57
C THR A 311 -5.11 -1.50 -12.27
N GLY A 312 -4.05 -0.75 -11.97
CA GLY A 312 -3.28 -0.95 -10.73
C GLY A 312 -2.25 0.15 -10.54
N TYR A 313 -1.52 0.10 -9.45
CA TYR A 313 -0.39 1.00 -9.23
C TYR A 313 0.68 0.80 -10.32
N ASP A 314 1.21 1.89 -10.88
CA ASP A 314 2.22 1.76 -11.95
C ASP A 314 3.60 1.43 -11.39
N CYS A 315 3.87 0.14 -11.32
CA CYS A 315 5.18 -0.43 -10.96
C CYS A 315 5.31 -1.82 -11.57
N GLU A 316 6.52 -2.39 -11.53
CA GLU A 316 6.82 -3.73 -12.00
C GLU A 316 7.03 -4.70 -10.83
N PHE A 317 6.67 -5.97 -11.04
CA PHE A 317 7.04 -7.07 -10.14
C PHE A 317 8.51 -7.46 -10.39
N ALA A 318 9.42 -6.66 -9.83
CA ALA A 318 10.86 -6.77 -10.11
C ALA A 318 11.58 -7.77 -9.20
N GLY A 319 11.01 -8.07 -8.04
CA GLY A 319 11.49 -9.11 -7.13
C GLY A 319 10.97 -10.49 -7.51
N SER A 320 11.72 -11.53 -7.21
CA SER A 320 11.32 -12.92 -7.46
C SER A 320 11.82 -13.85 -6.38
N PHE A 321 11.07 -14.92 -6.13
CA PHE A 321 11.47 -15.99 -5.22
C PHE A 321 10.98 -17.33 -5.71
N THR A 322 11.87 -18.32 -5.67
CA THR A 322 11.55 -19.73 -5.88
C THR A 322 12.32 -20.60 -4.90
N SER A 323 11.73 -21.72 -4.50
CA SER A 323 12.35 -22.65 -3.57
C SER A 323 11.94 -24.09 -3.84
N SER A 324 12.60 -25.03 -3.16
CA SER A 324 12.20 -26.44 -3.17
C SER A 324 10.90 -26.72 -2.41
N ASP A 325 10.34 -25.73 -1.67
CA ASP A 325 9.08 -25.86 -0.93
C ASP A 325 7.94 -25.17 -1.69
N LEU A 326 7.09 -25.97 -2.34
CA LEU A 326 5.98 -25.48 -3.16
C LEU A 326 4.95 -24.66 -2.39
N LEU A 327 4.77 -24.92 -1.09
CA LEU A 327 3.81 -24.16 -0.29
C LEU A 327 4.32 -22.74 -0.04
N ILE A 328 5.63 -22.60 0.20
CA ILE A 328 6.26 -21.28 0.38
C ILE A 328 6.24 -20.50 -0.94
N ASN A 329 6.47 -21.16 -2.09
CA ASN A 329 6.36 -20.51 -3.41
C ASN A 329 4.94 -19.96 -3.62
N LYS A 330 3.92 -20.79 -3.35
CA LYS A 330 2.51 -20.38 -3.48
C LYS A 330 2.15 -19.22 -2.52
N PHE A 331 2.70 -19.25 -1.29
CA PHE A 331 2.54 -18.13 -0.36
C PHE A 331 3.14 -16.85 -0.91
N TRP A 332 4.36 -16.91 -1.46
CA TRP A 332 5.04 -15.74 -2.02
C TRP A 332 4.21 -15.09 -3.15
N GLU A 333 3.68 -15.91 -4.06
CA GLU A 333 2.81 -15.43 -5.14
C GLU A 333 1.53 -14.76 -4.59
N LYS A 334 0.87 -15.39 -3.60
CA LYS A 334 -0.31 -14.80 -2.97
C LYS A 334 0.01 -13.52 -2.20
N ALA A 335 1.12 -13.46 -1.46
CA ALA A 335 1.54 -12.27 -0.74
C ALA A 335 1.80 -11.10 -1.70
N MET A 336 2.50 -11.34 -2.80
CA MET A 336 2.75 -10.37 -3.85
C MET A 336 1.44 -9.84 -4.47
N ARG A 337 0.50 -10.73 -4.80
CA ARG A 337 -0.80 -10.35 -5.35
C ARG A 337 -1.63 -9.57 -4.34
N THR A 338 -1.62 -10.00 -3.08
CA THR A 338 -2.34 -9.30 -2.01
C THR A 338 -1.80 -7.89 -1.78
N LEU A 339 -0.47 -7.72 -1.77
CA LEU A 339 0.12 -6.39 -1.69
C LEU A 339 -0.36 -5.49 -2.84
N TYR A 340 -0.28 -5.98 -4.08
CA TYR A 340 -0.57 -5.18 -5.27
C TYR A 340 -2.04 -4.72 -5.34
N VAL A 341 -3.01 -5.56 -4.96
CA VAL A 341 -4.42 -5.14 -4.92
C VAL A 341 -4.74 -4.19 -3.77
N ASN A 342 -3.82 -4.05 -2.81
CA ASN A 342 -3.90 -3.10 -1.70
C ASN A 342 -3.06 -1.83 -1.92
N MET A 343 -2.68 -1.55 -3.16
CA MET A 343 -1.95 -0.36 -3.58
C MET A 343 -2.74 0.40 -4.64
N ARG A 344 -2.98 1.68 -4.41
CA ARG A 344 -3.52 2.62 -5.38
C ARG A 344 -3.01 4.02 -5.07
N ASP A 345 -3.84 5.01 -4.75
CA ASP A 345 -3.39 6.34 -4.32
C ASP A 345 -2.83 6.35 -2.88
N THR A 346 -3.03 5.28 -2.15
CA THR A 346 -2.44 5.01 -0.84
C THR A 346 -2.34 3.49 -0.66
N TYR A 347 -1.65 3.03 0.36
CA TYR A 347 -1.78 1.66 0.83
C TYR A 347 -3.17 1.45 1.45
N PHE A 348 -3.76 0.29 1.21
CA PHE A 348 -5.01 -0.13 1.84
C PHE A 348 -4.77 -1.29 2.80
N ASP A 349 -5.56 -1.36 3.85
CA ASP A 349 -5.74 -2.58 4.64
C ASP A 349 -6.41 -3.68 3.79
N CYS A 350 -7.49 -3.30 3.10
CA CYS A 350 -8.21 -4.15 2.14
C CYS A 350 -8.86 -3.30 1.03
N PRO A 351 -9.00 -3.85 -0.20
CA PRO A 351 -9.53 -3.10 -1.34
C PRO A 351 -11.05 -3.12 -1.41
N ASP A 352 -11.72 -3.95 -0.61
CA ASP A 352 -13.16 -4.22 -0.68
C ASP A 352 -13.97 -3.54 0.43
N ARG A 353 -13.54 -3.56 1.70
CA ARG A 353 -14.35 -3.09 2.83
C ARG A 353 -14.05 -1.65 3.27
N GLU A 354 -12.78 -1.26 3.34
CA GLU A 354 -12.36 -0.01 3.98
C GLU A 354 -11.58 0.93 3.05
N ARG A 355 -10.68 0.40 2.23
CA ARG A 355 -9.76 1.18 1.39
C ARG A 355 -9.01 2.22 2.23
N ALA A 356 -8.50 1.77 3.37
CA ALA A 356 -8.01 2.64 4.44
C ALA A 356 -6.51 2.49 4.68
N GLN A 357 -5.83 3.63 4.92
CA GLN A 357 -4.41 3.67 5.20
C GLN A 357 -4.15 3.52 6.71
N TRP A 358 -4.29 2.28 7.22
CA TRP A 358 -3.92 1.93 8.58
C TRP A 358 -2.41 1.74 8.69
N TRP A 359 -1.79 2.39 9.67
CA TRP A 359 -0.33 2.38 9.74
C TRP A 359 0.29 1.13 10.36
N GLY A 360 -0.49 0.34 11.09
CA GLY A 360 -0.08 -1.01 11.42
C GLY A 360 0.12 -1.86 10.18
N ASP A 361 -0.79 -1.74 9.21
CA ASP A 361 -0.71 -2.39 7.91
C ASP A 361 0.48 -1.86 7.10
N VAL A 362 0.60 -0.54 6.96
CA VAL A 362 1.65 0.10 6.15
C VAL A 362 3.04 -0.38 6.56
N THR A 363 3.32 -0.59 7.85
CA THR A 363 4.65 -1.08 8.31
C THR A 363 5.00 -2.45 7.74
N ILE A 364 4.01 -3.31 7.50
CA ILE A 364 4.22 -4.63 6.91
C ILE A 364 4.19 -4.56 5.37
N LEU A 365 3.31 -3.73 4.80
CA LEU A 365 3.15 -3.60 3.36
C LEU A 365 4.40 -3.00 2.70
N MET A 366 4.98 -1.95 3.30
CA MET A 366 6.22 -1.37 2.76
C MET A 366 7.40 -2.35 2.80
N GLY A 367 7.45 -3.22 3.81
CA GLY A 367 8.45 -4.28 3.86
C GLY A 367 8.33 -5.25 2.69
N GLN A 368 7.11 -5.66 2.36
CA GLN A 368 6.86 -6.50 1.19
C GLN A 368 7.20 -5.76 -0.11
N ASN A 369 6.84 -4.47 -0.22
CA ASN A 369 7.16 -3.63 -1.36
C ASN A 369 8.66 -3.67 -1.69
N PHE A 370 9.54 -3.45 -0.70
CA PHE A 370 10.98 -3.38 -0.91
C PHE A 370 11.60 -4.67 -1.47
N TYR A 371 10.95 -5.82 -1.25
CA TYR A 371 11.43 -7.12 -1.73
C TYR A 371 10.76 -7.62 -3.00
N GLN A 372 9.65 -7.02 -3.42
CA GLN A 372 8.85 -7.53 -4.53
C GLN A 372 8.74 -6.58 -5.73
N LEU A 373 8.63 -5.28 -5.47
CA LEU A 373 8.25 -4.30 -6.47
C LEU A 373 9.43 -3.46 -6.93
N SER A 374 9.33 -2.89 -8.10
CA SER A 374 10.30 -1.91 -8.61
C SER A 374 10.26 -0.62 -7.79
N ARG A 375 11.30 0.20 -7.91
CA ARG A 375 11.51 1.37 -7.02
C ARG A 375 10.51 2.50 -7.23
N GLU A 376 9.73 2.48 -8.31
CA GLU A 376 8.58 3.37 -8.52
C GLU A 376 7.55 3.24 -7.38
N ALA A 377 7.45 2.05 -6.78
CA ALA A 377 6.57 1.80 -5.64
C ALA A 377 7.04 2.47 -4.32
N ASP A 378 8.29 2.91 -4.23
CA ASP A 378 8.80 3.64 -3.06
C ASP A 378 8.11 4.99 -2.87
N ALA A 379 7.65 5.61 -3.97
CA ALA A 379 6.89 6.85 -3.93
C ALA A 379 5.58 6.73 -3.13
N LEU A 380 4.95 5.56 -3.10
CA LEU A 380 3.77 5.32 -2.28
C LEU A 380 4.10 5.32 -0.78
N THR A 381 5.26 4.76 -0.40
CA THR A 381 5.73 4.80 0.99
C THR A 381 6.15 6.21 1.40
N TYR A 382 6.84 6.94 0.51
CA TYR A 382 7.16 8.36 0.69
C TYR A 382 5.89 9.17 1.01
N LYS A 383 4.86 9.04 0.14
CA LYS A 383 3.56 9.71 0.32
C LYS A 383 2.90 9.34 1.66
N ALA A 384 2.91 8.05 2.00
CA ALA A 384 2.31 7.56 3.24
C ALA A 384 2.97 8.17 4.49
N ILE A 385 4.31 8.28 4.51
CA ILE A 385 5.06 8.89 5.63
C ILE A 385 4.69 10.37 5.76
N HIS A 386 4.72 11.14 4.67
CA HIS A 386 4.39 12.56 4.70
C HIS A 386 2.95 12.81 5.12
N GLU A 387 1.99 12.01 4.64
CA GLU A 387 0.61 12.09 5.10
C GLU A 387 0.49 11.81 6.61
N LEU A 388 1.15 10.78 7.14
CA LEU A 388 1.07 10.48 8.57
C LEU A 388 1.57 11.66 9.43
N VAL A 389 2.73 12.20 9.10
CA VAL A 389 3.36 13.25 9.92
C VAL A 389 2.68 14.61 9.75
N ASN A 390 2.04 14.88 8.61
CA ASN A 390 1.36 16.15 8.33
C ASN A 390 -0.08 16.18 8.90
N TRP A 391 -0.71 15.02 9.12
CA TRP A 391 -2.06 14.93 9.67
C TRP A 391 -2.11 14.82 11.20
N GLN A 392 -1.06 15.22 11.93
CA GLN A 392 -1.07 15.18 13.40
C GLN A 392 -2.25 15.96 13.99
N ARG A 393 -3.00 15.34 14.90
CA ARG A 393 -4.04 16.02 15.68
C ARG A 393 -3.39 16.92 16.73
N ASN A 394 -3.90 18.16 16.84
CA ASN A 394 -3.38 19.18 17.75
C ASN A 394 -1.86 19.42 17.62
N GLY A 395 -1.28 19.06 16.46
CA GLY A 395 0.15 19.19 16.22
C GLY A 395 1.04 18.17 16.94
N GLU A 396 0.49 17.18 17.62
CA GLU A 396 1.27 16.23 18.44
C GLU A 396 0.89 14.78 18.20
N VAL A 397 -0.40 14.43 18.09
CA VAL A 397 -0.89 13.04 18.08
C VAL A 397 -0.91 12.49 16.66
N LEU A 398 -0.13 11.46 16.41
CA LEU A 398 -0.25 10.62 15.21
C LEU A 398 -1.51 9.75 15.31
N PHE A 399 -2.15 9.46 14.19
CA PHE A 399 -3.35 8.61 14.13
C PHE A 399 -3.53 7.97 12.77
N SER A 400 -4.38 6.97 12.67
CA SER A 400 -4.81 6.35 11.41
C SER A 400 -6.27 5.87 11.51
N PRO A 401 -6.97 5.64 10.39
CA PRO A 401 -6.49 5.82 9.02
C PRO A 401 -6.40 7.30 8.65
N ILE A 402 -5.61 7.61 7.62
CA ILE A 402 -5.38 8.97 7.11
C ILE A 402 -5.54 9.01 5.57
N PRO A 403 -5.92 10.20 5.01
CA PRO A 403 -6.46 11.38 5.70
C PRO A 403 -7.87 11.09 6.25
N SER A 404 -8.14 11.46 7.48
CA SER A 404 -9.47 11.31 8.08
C SER A 404 -9.68 12.28 9.23
N THR A 405 -10.90 12.85 9.33
CA THR A 405 -11.28 13.69 10.46
C THR A 405 -12.31 13.03 11.36
N ALA A 406 -13.16 12.17 10.81
CA ALA A 406 -14.27 11.56 11.54
C ALA A 406 -13.94 10.20 12.15
N TRP A 407 -13.00 9.47 11.56
CA TRP A 407 -12.69 8.07 11.88
C TRP A 407 -11.24 7.82 12.29
N GLY A 408 -10.41 8.87 12.28
CA GLY A 408 -9.02 8.76 12.69
C GLY A 408 -8.92 8.45 14.18
N ASN A 409 -8.23 7.37 14.53
CA ASN A 409 -7.99 6.93 15.89
C ASN A 409 -6.48 6.94 16.18
N GLU A 410 -6.08 7.42 17.32
CA GLU A 410 -4.78 7.04 17.85
C GLU A 410 -4.85 5.56 18.25
N LEU A 411 -4.03 4.76 17.56
CA LEU A 411 -3.75 3.39 17.94
C LEU A 411 -2.29 3.33 18.43
N PRO A 412 -2.05 3.49 19.74
CA PRO A 412 -0.69 3.74 20.26
C PRO A 412 0.35 2.73 19.81
N ALA A 413 0.02 1.43 19.77
CA ALA A 413 0.94 0.39 19.30
C ALA A 413 1.28 0.56 17.81
N GLN A 414 0.30 0.90 16.95
CA GLN A 414 0.54 1.12 15.52
C GLN A 414 1.35 2.40 15.27
N MET A 415 1.09 3.47 16.02
CA MET A 415 1.85 4.71 15.89
C MET A 415 3.31 4.55 16.32
N LEU A 416 3.57 3.79 17.38
CA LEU A 416 4.94 3.43 17.76
C LEU A 416 5.58 2.51 16.71
N ALA A 417 4.84 1.56 16.16
CA ALA A 417 5.32 0.69 15.09
C ALA A 417 5.71 1.50 13.85
N SER A 418 4.94 2.53 13.46
CA SER A 418 5.25 3.39 12.32
C SER A 418 6.58 4.14 12.49
N ILE A 419 6.90 4.60 13.71
CA ILE A 419 8.16 5.28 14.01
C ILE A 419 9.31 4.27 14.13
N SER A 420 9.05 3.04 14.51
CA SER A 420 10.04 2.02 14.88
C SER A 420 11.04 1.68 13.76
N THR A 421 11.95 0.76 14.07
CA THR A 421 12.89 0.18 13.10
C THR A 421 12.22 -0.64 12.00
N TYR A 422 10.92 -0.94 12.10
CA TYR A 422 10.08 -1.56 11.06
C TYR A 422 9.27 -0.53 10.25
N GLY A 423 9.28 0.74 10.66
CA GLY A 423 8.60 1.84 10.02
C GLY A 423 9.56 2.81 9.33
N PHE A 424 9.65 4.04 9.82
CA PHE A 424 10.40 5.11 9.15
C PHE A 424 11.88 4.79 8.96
N TRP A 425 12.55 4.20 9.97
CA TRP A 425 13.95 3.80 9.80
C TRP A 425 14.12 2.69 8.74
N TYR A 426 13.14 1.80 8.60
CA TYR A 426 13.16 0.75 7.59
C TYR A 426 13.06 1.34 6.17
N TYR A 427 12.20 2.33 5.97
CA TYR A 427 12.15 3.09 4.73
C TYR A 427 13.52 3.72 4.41
N TYR A 428 14.12 4.44 5.35
CA TYR A 428 15.43 5.05 5.14
C TYR A 428 16.52 4.02 4.84
N LEU A 429 16.51 2.90 5.53
CA LEU A 429 17.48 1.83 5.32
C LEU A 429 17.43 1.28 3.89
N HIS A 430 16.24 1.20 3.29
CA HIS A 430 16.07 0.72 1.92
C HIS A 430 16.30 1.78 0.84
N THR A 431 15.98 3.05 1.10
CA THR A 431 15.98 4.12 0.10
C THR A 431 17.16 5.09 0.22
N ALA A 432 17.69 5.30 1.42
CA ALA A 432 18.63 6.38 1.79
C ALA A 432 18.03 7.79 1.61
N ASP A 433 16.72 7.94 1.66
CA ASP A 433 16.05 9.23 1.58
C ASP A 433 16.10 9.97 2.92
N ALA A 434 17.21 10.70 3.13
CA ALA A 434 17.44 11.46 4.35
C ALA A 434 16.52 12.68 4.49
N GLN A 435 15.99 13.22 3.36
CA GLN A 435 15.12 14.38 3.41
C GLN A 435 13.76 14.02 4.04
N THR A 436 13.18 12.88 3.65
CA THR A 436 11.95 12.37 4.29
C THR A 436 12.13 12.16 5.80
N MET A 437 13.31 11.71 6.25
CA MET A 437 13.58 11.58 7.68
C MET A 437 13.69 12.94 8.38
N ALA A 438 14.31 13.93 7.72
CA ALA A 438 14.39 15.29 8.24
C ALA A 438 12.98 15.95 8.34
N ASP A 439 12.14 15.75 7.35
CA ASP A 439 10.76 16.26 7.34
C ASP A 439 9.88 15.59 8.42
N ALA A 440 10.11 14.30 8.67
CA ALA A 440 9.34 13.52 9.64
C ALA A 440 9.77 13.73 11.10
N TYR A 441 11.05 14.03 11.34
CA TYR A 441 11.62 14.04 12.69
C TYR A 441 10.90 14.98 13.67
N PRO A 442 10.51 16.22 13.33
CA PRO A 442 9.77 17.07 14.24
C PRO A 442 8.45 16.45 14.74
N ALA A 443 7.76 15.72 13.87
CA ALA A 443 6.52 15.04 14.22
C ALA A 443 6.78 13.82 15.11
N ILE A 444 7.83 13.05 14.82
CA ILE A 444 8.29 11.93 15.65
C ILE A 444 8.61 12.43 17.08
N LYS A 445 9.41 13.48 17.19
CA LYS A 445 9.82 14.08 18.48
C LYS A 445 8.61 14.51 19.31
N ARG A 446 7.64 15.20 18.69
CA ARG A 446 6.41 15.62 19.37
C ARG A 446 5.60 14.41 19.86
N TYR A 447 5.40 13.41 19.01
CA TYR A 447 4.62 12.23 19.40
C TYR A 447 5.31 11.41 20.50
N LEU A 448 6.62 11.17 20.40
CA LEU A 448 7.38 10.48 21.46
C LEU A 448 7.41 11.28 22.78
N GLY A 449 7.31 12.62 22.72
CA GLY A 449 7.19 13.47 23.90
C GLY A 449 5.89 13.26 24.71
N LEU A 450 4.87 12.64 24.12
CA LEU A 450 3.62 12.29 24.82
C LEU A 450 3.76 11.04 25.70
N TRP A 451 4.82 10.23 25.48
CA TRP A 451 5.03 8.98 26.17
C TRP A 451 5.79 9.16 27.49
N LYS A 452 5.33 8.50 28.52
CA LYS A 452 5.90 8.54 29.86
C LYS A 452 6.31 7.16 30.33
N LEU A 453 7.11 7.11 31.37
CA LEU A 453 7.41 5.90 32.11
C LEU A 453 6.62 5.91 33.43
N ASP A 454 6.17 4.71 33.86
CA ASP A 454 5.58 4.50 35.17
C ASP A 454 6.65 4.45 36.30
N GLU A 455 6.19 4.23 37.54
CA GLU A 455 7.05 4.20 38.73
C GLU A 455 8.12 3.09 38.68
N ASP A 456 7.85 2.00 37.95
CA ASP A 456 8.78 0.89 37.74
C ASP A 456 9.78 1.12 36.61
N GLY A 457 9.58 2.19 35.83
CA GLY A 457 10.37 2.55 34.65
C GLY A 457 9.95 1.86 33.37
N LEU A 458 8.79 1.20 33.35
CA LEU A 458 8.19 0.67 32.14
C LEU A 458 7.36 1.75 31.45
N THR A 459 7.11 1.60 30.15
CA THR A 459 6.22 2.48 29.41
C THR A 459 4.85 2.56 30.08
N GLU A 460 4.41 3.77 30.40
CA GLU A 460 3.08 4.00 30.96
C GLU A 460 1.99 3.59 29.95
N TYR A 461 0.91 3.00 30.44
CA TYR A 461 -0.21 2.63 29.58
C TYR A 461 -0.88 3.86 29.00
N ARG A 462 -0.92 3.93 27.67
CA ARG A 462 -1.63 4.94 26.89
C ARG A 462 -2.74 4.26 26.09
N SER A 463 -4.01 4.59 26.41
CA SER A 463 -5.16 4.00 25.75
C SER A 463 -5.32 4.51 24.30
N GLY A 464 -4.91 5.77 24.04
CA GLY A 464 -5.30 6.45 22.83
C GLY A 464 -6.83 6.47 22.66
N ASP A 465 -7.30 6.48 21.41
CA ASP A 465 -8.71 6.30 21.10
C ASP A 465 -9.07 4.80 21.07
N TRP A 466 -8.11 3.95 20.79
CA TRP A 466 -8.25 2.50 20.76
C TRP A 466 -6.93 1.80 21.07
N SER A 467 -6.89 1.11 22.22
CA SER A 467 -5.70 0.38 22.68
C SER A 467 -5.55 -0.98 22.00
N TRP A 468 -5.52 -0.97 20.68
CA TRP A 468 -5.38 -2.19 19.88
C TRP A 468 -3.89 -2.58 19.77
N GLY A 469 -3.54 -3.80 20.17
CA GLY A 469 -2.18 -4.35 20.04
C GLY A 469 -2.09 -5.47 19.02
N ASP A 470 -3.19 -6.16 18.77
CA ASP A 470 -3.38 -7.22 17.78
C ASP A 470 -4.83 -7.69 17.82
N TRP A 471 -5.26 -8.49 16.83
CA TRP A 471 -6.51 -9.23 16.93
C TRP A 471 -6.39 -10.50 17.79
N GLY A 472 -7.54 -10.96 18.28
CA GLY A 472 -7.64 -12.16 19.12
C GLY A 472 -7.70 -11.87 20.62
N SER A 473 -7.33 -12.85 21.42
CA SER A 473 -7.35 -12.81 22.89
C SER A 473 -5.94 -12.84 23.49
N ASN A 474 -5.86 -12.75 24.79
CA ASN A 474 -4.61 -12.89 25.54
C ASN A 474 -3.53 -11.89 25.15
N ILE A 475 -3.90 -10.60 25.04
CA ILE A 475 -3.01 -9.51 24.68
C ILE A 475 -2.46 -8.86 25.96
N ASP A 476 -1.17 -9.02 26.24
CA ASP A 476 -0.46 -8.29 27.29
C ASP A 476 -0.04 -6.90 26.75
N ILE A 477 -1.01 -6.03 26.65
CA ILE A 477 -0.85 -4.72 26.00
C ILE A 477 0.24 -3.84 26.62
N ARG A 478 0.51 -3.98 27.93
CA ARG A 478 1.55 -3.21 28.61
C ARG A 478 2.93 -3.53 28.05
N LEU A 479 3.24 -4.81 27.87
CA LEU A 479 4.53 -5.23 27.32
C LEU A 479 4.60 -5.04 25.81
N ILE A 480 3.47 -5.14 25.09
CA ILE A 480 3.43 -4.78 23.65
C ILE A 480 3.79 -3.31 23.44
N LEU A 481 3.16 -2.40 24.19
CA LEU A 481 3.45 -0.97 24.10
C LEU A 481 4.91 -0.66 24.48
N ALA A 482 5.44 -1.28 25.53
CA ALA A 482 6.82 -1.12 25.95
C ALA A 482 7.83 -1.56 24.88
N SER A 483 7.55 -2.68 24.21
CA SER A 483 8.38 -3.18 23.11
C SER A 483 8.39 -2.22 21.92
N TRP A 484 7.22 -1.77 21.48
CA TRP A 484 7.12 -0.83 20.38
C TRP A 484 7.71 0.54 20.72
N HIS A 485 7.52 1.03 21.96
CA HIS A 485 8.13 2.28 22.41
C HIS A 485 9.66 2.20 22.37
N TYR A 486 10.24 1.10 22.83
CA TYR A 486 11.67 0.87 22.76
C TYR A 486 12.20 0.90 21.32
N LEU A 487 11.54 0.19 20.39
CA LEU A 487 11.93 0.15 18.97
C LEU A 487 11.71 1.50 18.27
N ALA A 488 10.69 2.26 18.66
CA ALA A 488 10.46 3.61 18.17
C ALA A 488 11.56 4.58 18.64
N LEU A 489 11.98 4.49 19.91
CA LEU A 489 13.08 5.28 20.44
C LEU A 489 14.42 4.92 19.78
N GLN A 490 14.64 3.64 19.49
CA GLN A 490 15.83 3.19 18.75
C GLN A 490 15.88 3.82 17.35
N SER A 491 14.77 3.82 16.64
CA SER A 491 14.64 4.49 15.34
C SER A 491 14.84 6.01 15.48
N ALA A 492 14.23 6.62 16.50
CA ALA A 492 14.37 8.06 16.76
C ALA A 492 15.81 8.48 17.06
N CYS A 493 16.60 7.65 17.80
CA CYS A 493 18.03 7.88 17.97
C CYS A 493 18.77 7.93 16.63
N ASN A 494 18.53 6.93 15.78
CA ASN A 494 19.18 6.85 14.48
C ASN A 494 18.81 8.03 13.57
N ILE A 495 17.53 8.44 13.60
CA ILE A 495 17.05 9.59 12.79
C ILE A 495 17.60 10.89 13.37
N ALA A 496 17.63 11.07 14.69
CA ALA A 496 18.20 12.25 15.34
C ALA A 496 19.68 12.46 14.96
N GLU A 497 20.48 11.39 15.04
CA GLU A 497 21.89 11.42 14.60
C GLU A 497 22.02 11.76 13.09
N LEU A 498 21.09 11.25 12.25
CA LEU A 498 21.06 11.54 10.82
C LEU A 498 20.78 13.01 10.50
N VAL A 499 19.85 13.62 11.25
CA VAL A 499 19.38 15.00 10.98
C VAL A 499 20.11 16.05 11.83
N GLY A 500 21.08 15.64 12.66
CA GLY A 500 21.91 16.55 13.47
C GLY A 500 21.26 17.03 14.77
N GLU A 501 20.27 16.30 15.28
CA GLU A 501 19.60 16.56 16.57
C GLU A 501 20.17 15.69 17.69
N ASP A 502 21.50 15.62 17.76
CA ASP A 502 22.28 14.73 18.66
C ASP A 502 21.93 14.92 20.15
N ASP A 503 21.48 16.11 20.56
CA ASP A 503 21.08 16.41 21.94
C ASP A 503 19.89 15.55 22.42
N ASP A 504 19.02 15.12 21.53
CA ASP A 504 17.86 14.28 21.87
C ASP A 504 18.26 12.81 22.17
N VAL A 505 19.36 12.35 21.59
CA VAL A 505 19.81 10.94 21.64
C VAL A 505 20.06 10.45 23.06
N ALA A 506 20.67 11.30 23.90
CA ALA A 506 20.93 10.94 25.31
C ALA A 506 19.64 10.71 26.09
N GLY A 507 18.61 11.54 25.86
CA GLY A 507 17.29 11.39 26.47
C GLY A 507 16.59 10.11 26.03
N TYR A 508 16.57 9.82 24.73
CA TYR A 508 15.98 8.58 24.20
C TYR A 508 16.69 7.33 24.75
N LYS A 509 18.03 7.30 24.78
CA LYS A 509 18.80 6.19 25.34
C LYS A 509 18.51 5.96 26.82
N ALA A 510 18.35 7.02 27.62
CA ALA A 510 17.98 6.88 29.03
C ALA A 510 16.60 6.26 29.23
N ILE A 511 15.62 6.64 28.40
CA ILE A 511 14.28 6.02 28.40
C ILE A 511 14.38 4.56 27.98
N MET A 512 15.12 4.24 26.92
CA MET A 512 15.34 2.87 26.45
C MET A 512 15.97 1.97 27.54
N ASP A 513 16.96 2.47 28.26
CA ASP A 513 17.60 1.72 29.36
C ASP A 513 16.60 1.45 30.50
N SER A 514 15.77 2.41 30.85
CA SER A 514 14.72 2.23 31.84
C SER A 514 13.72 1.14 31.41
N ILE A 515 13.19 1.25 30.18
CA ILE A 515 12.26 0.25 29.62
C ILE A 515 12.89 -1.15 29.62
N ARG A 516 14.12 -1.28 29.14
CA ARG A 516 14.85 -2.57 29.13
C ARG A 516 14.96 -3.18 30.52
N ASN A 517 15.35 -2.36 31.52
CA ASN A 517 15.51 -2.84 32.88
C ASN A 517 14.17 -3.26 33.50
N ALA A 518 13.11 -2.46 33.29
CA ALA A 518 11.76 -2.76 33.79
C ALA A 518 11.16 -4.00 33.10
N TYR A 519 11.31 -4.07 31.78
CA TYR A 519 10.84 -5.23 31.01
C TYR A 519 11.48 -6.54 31.45
N ASN A 520 12.77 -6.53 31.73
CA ASN A 520 13.49 -7.73 32.22
C ASN A 520 13.03 -8.18 33.62
N LYS A 521 12.49 -7.29 34.46
CA LYS A 521 11.86 -7.70 35.75
C LYS A 521 10.54 -8.49 35.52
N CYS A 522 9.93 -8.39 34.34
CA CYS A 522 8.73 -9.16 33.98
C CYS A 522 9.07 -10.63 33.55
N TRP A 523 10.33 -11.03 33.57
CA TRP A 523 10.74 -12.42 33.33
C TRP A 523 10.44 -13.30 34.53
N ASN A 524 9.61 -14.34 34.34
CA ASN A 524 9.19 -15.24 35.42
C ASN A 524 9.96 -16.57 35.47
N GLY A 525 11.11 -16.66 34.78
CA GLY A 525 11.91 -17.90 34.67
C GLY A 525 11.54 -18.77 33.46
N TYR A 526 10.42 -18.47 32.79
CA TYR A 526 9.91 -19.24 31.66
C TYR A 526 9.52 -18.35 30.46
N ALA A 527 8.90 -17.22 30.73
CA ALA A 527 8.45 -16.27 29.71
C ALA A 527 8.33 -14.86 30.30
N TYR A 528 8.23 -13.85 29.45
CA TYR A 528 7.87 -12.49 29.87
C TYR A 528 6.37 -12.36 30.01
N ARG A 529 5.95 -11.71 31.10
CA ARG A 529 4.56 -11.47 31.45
C ARG A 529 4.45 -10.31 32.42
N HIS A 530 3.63 -9.32 32.12
CA HIS A 530 3.42 -8.23 33.06
C HIS A 530 2.74 -8.74 34.36
N PRO A 531 3.16 -8.30 35.55
CA PRO A 531 2.59 -8.80 36.81
C PRO A 531 1.08 -8.59 36.95
N SER A 532 0.54 -7.50 36.41
CA SER A 532 -0.91 -7.21 36.43
C SER A 532 -1.72 -7.88 35.33
N TYR A 533 -1.07 -8.65 34.44
CA TYR A 533 -1.77 -9.31 33.35
C TYR A 533 -2.32 -10.68 33.82
N HIS A 534 -3.59 -10.97 33.54
CA HIS A 534 -4.30 -12.15 34.04
C HIS A 534 -4.70 -13.17 32.96
N GLY A 535 -4.52 -12.88 31.65
CA GLY A 535 -4.76 -13.82 30.56
C GLY A 535 -3.74 -14.95 30.47
N GLU A 536 -3.79 -15.78 29.44
CA GLU A 536 -2.68 -16.69 29.11
C GLU A 536 -1.45 -15.89 28.68
N THR A 537 -0.26 -16.42 28.94
CA THR A 537 0.98 -15.72 28.55
C THR A 537 1.05 -15.52 27.05
N ASP A 538 1.31 -14.29 26.64
CA ASP A 538 1.22 -13.80 25.27
C ASP A 538 2.49 -14.13 24.47
N ASP A 539 2.37 -14.83 23.34
CA ASP A 539 3.48 -15.15 22.45
C ASP A 539 4.03 -13.93 21.70
N ARG A 540 3.21 -12.93 21.43
CA ARG A 540 3.61 -11.67 20.78
C ARG A 540 4.61 -10.90 21.63
N VAL A 541 4.34 -10.76 22.91
CA VAL A 541 5.23 -10.12 23.89
C VAL A 541 6.59 -10.81 23.96
N ASN A 542 6.59 -12.12 23.96
CA ASN A 542 7.81 -12.90 24.04
C ASN A 542 8.62 -12.88 22.74
N ALA A 543 7.95 -12.77 21.60
CA ALA A 543 8.61 -12.51 20.32
C ALA A 543 9.24 -11.13 20.30
N MET A 544 8.50 -10.10 20.70
CA MET A 544 9.01 -8.73 20.78
C MET A 544 10.18 -8.58 21.74
N ALA A 545 10.21 -9.39 22.82
CA ALA A 545 11.36 -9.41 23.75
C ALA A 545 12.66 -9.88 23.06
N ILE A 546 12.59 -10.86 22.16
CA ILE A 546 13.74 -11.30 21.35
C ILE A 546 14.12 -10.20 20.33
N ILE A 547 13.13 -9.67 19.63
CA ILE A 547 13.33 -8.64 18.58
C ILE A 547 13.96 -7.37 19.15
N ALA A 548 13.46 -6.87 20.27
CA ALA A 548 13.99 -5.69 20.94
C ALA A 548 15.30 -5.94 21.71
N GLY A 549 15.78 -7.19 21.77
CA GLY A 549 16.99 -7.56 22.49
C GLY A 549 16.88 -7.48 24.02
N PHE A 550 15.67 -7.64 24.56
CA PHE A 550 15.44 -7.79 26.00
C PHE A 550 15.79 -9.21 26.47
N ALA A 551 15.45 -10.22 25.64
CA ALA A 551 15.83 -11.59 25.86
C ALA A 551 17.23 -11.84 25.27
N ASP A 552 18.15 -12.28 26.11
CA ASP A 552 19.46 -12.80 25.73
C ASP A 552 19.41 -14.30 25.42
N GLU A 553 20.49 -14.84 24.85
CA GLU A 553 20.57 -16.25 24.42
C GLU A 553 20.27 -17.25 25.55
N SER A 554 20.53 -16.90 26.81
CA SER A 554 20.25 -17.78 27.96
C SER A 554 18.77 -18.09 28.17
N LYS A 555 17.87 -17.26 27.59
CA LYS A 555 16.42 -17.38 27.66
C LYS A 555 15.81 -18.13 26.47
N TYR A 556 16.55 -18.28 25.36
CA TYR A 556 16.01 -18.79 24.11
C TYR A 556 15.42 -20.20 24.22
N ASP A 557 16.07 -21.10 24.95
CA ASP A 557 15.53 -22.46 25.18
C ASP A 557 14.19 -22.46 25.93
N ALA A 558 14.04 -21.58 26.92
CA ALA A 558 12.79 -21.46 27.68
C ALA A 558 11.69 -20.86 26.78
N LEU A 559 12.01 -19.80 26.04
CA LEU A 559 11.09 -19.14 25.09
C LEU A 559 10.70 -20.11 23.96
N PHE A 560 11.61 -20.92 23.43
CA PHE A 560 11.27 -21.93 22.44
C PHE A 560 10.27 -22.97 22.96
N LYS A 561 10.46 -23.46 24.19
CA LYS A 561 9.49 -24.36 24.86
C LYS A 561 8.14 -23.68 25.05
N PHE A 562 8.14 -22.38 25.30
CA PHE A 562 6.96 -21.54 25.42
C PHE A 562 6.24 -21.39 24.07
N PHE A 563 6.92 -20.99 22.98
CA PHE A 563 6.32 -20.86 21.65
C PHE A 563 5.70 -22.14 21.09
N LYS A 564 6.15 -23.31 21.55
CA LYS A 564 5.52 -24.60 21.20
C LYS A 564 4.14 -24.81 21.83
N LYS A 565 3.77 -24.02 22.83
CA LYS A 565 2.52 -24.15 23.56
C LYS A 565 1.52 -23.03 23.29
N GLN A 566 2.01 -21.88 22.86
CA GLN A 566 1.19 -20.67 22.67
C GLN A 566 1.20 -20.20 21.22
N GLU A 567 0.00 -19.94 20.69
CA GLU A 567 -0.23 -19.50 19.29
C GLU A 567 -1.37 -18.45 19.28
N HIS A 568 -1.22 -17.35 20.06
CA HIS A 568 -2.23 -16.30 20.20
C HIS A 568 -2.15 -15.22 19.10
N ALA A 569 -0.96 -15.02 18.51
CA ALA A 569 -0.76 -14.00 17.49
C ALA A 569 -1.74 -14.15 16.30
N SER A 570 -2.29 -13.01 15.83
CA SER A 570 -2.98 -12.96 14.54
C SER A 570 -1.97 -13.03 13.39
N PRO A 571 -2.40 -13.13 12.11
CA PRO A 571 -1.48 -13.05 10.97
C PRO A 571 -0.59 -11.80 10.98
N TYR A 572 -1.08 -10.67 11.51
CA TYR A 572 -0.32 -9.42 11.68
C TYR A 572 0.90 -9.61 12.58
N MET A 573 0.70 -10.09 13.80
CA MET A 573 1.79 -10.25 14.78
C MET A 573 2.57 -11.56 14.60
N GLU A 574 2.06 -12.52 13.86
CA GLU A 574 2.75 -13.78 13.61
C GLU A 574 4.07 -13.58 12.84
N LYS A 575 4.17 -12.55 11.99
CA LYS A 575 5.44 -12.15 11.37
C LYS A 575 6.56 -12.03 12.40
N TYR A 576 6.29 -11.31 13.48
CA TYR A 576 7.27 -11.05 14.54
C TYR A 576 7.58 -12.31 15.36
N VAL A 577 6.58 -13.16 15.57
CA VAL A 577 6.80 -14.47 16.24
C VAL A 577 7.72 -15.36 15.38
N LEU A 578 7.47 -15.44 14.09
CA LEU A 578 8.29 -16.22 13.15
C LEU A 578 9.71 -15.65 13.03
N GLU A 579 9.86 -14.34 12.97
CA GLU A 579 11.16 -13.67 12.97
C GLU A 579 11.96 -13.95 14.26
N ALA A 580 11.31 -13.86 15.42
CA ALA A 580 11.92 -14.16 16.71
C ALA A 580 12.39 -15.61 16.81
N LEU A 581 11.59 -16.55 16.30
CA LEU A 581 11.96 -17.97 16.23
C LEU A 581 13.19 -18.20 15.34
N VAL A 582 13.27 -17.54 14.19
CA VAL A 582 14.45 -17.66 13.33
C VAL A 582 15.67 -17.03 14.00
N LYS A 583 15.55 -15.82 14.57
CA LYS A 583 16.63 -15.13 15.28
C LYS A 583 17.15 -15.91 16.49
N SER A 584 16.30 -16.68 17.16
CA SER A 584 16.68 -17.54 18.28
C SER A 584 17.17 -18.95 17.88
N GLY A 585 17.45 -19.18 16.59
CA GLY A 585 18.05 -20.43 16.07
C GLY A 585 17.04 -21.55 15.78
N HIS A 586 15.75 -21.26 15.70
CA HIS A 586 14.68 -22.25 15.51
C HIS A 586 13.96 -22.13 14.17
N ALA A 587 14.71 -21.90 13.08
CA ALA A 587 14.20 -21.65 11.74
C ALA A 587 13.30 -22.79 11.20
N ASP A 588 13.69 -24.06 11.42
CA ASP A 588 12.87 -25.21 11.00
C ASP A 588 11.49 -25.22 11.69
N TYR A 589 11.46 -24.90 12.97
CA TYR A 589 10.20 -24.80 13.71
C TYR A 589 9.38 -23.60 13.22
N ALA A 590 10.00 -22.45 12.97
CA ALA A 590 9.35 -21.26 12.43
C ALA A 590 8.65 -21.58 11.10
N LEU A 591 9.34 -22.24 10.17
CA LEU A 591 8.76 -22.65 8.89
C LEU A 591 7.61 -23.67 9.05
N ASN A 592 7.73 -24.63 9.97
CA ASN A 592 6.66 -25.58 10.25
C ASN A 592 5.44 -24.89 10.88
N ARG A 593 5.64 -23.98 11.83
CA ARG A 593 4.57 -23.16 12.44
C ARG A 593 3.89 -22.29 11.37
N PHE A 594 4.65 -21.62 10.53
CA PHE A 594 4.15 -20.85 9.40
C PHE A 594 3.29 -21.71 8.49
N LYS A 595 3.81 -22.83 7.97
CA LYS A 595 3.08 -23.72 7.05
C LYS A 595 1.77 -24.25 7.67
N LYS A 596 1.78 -24.57 8.96
CA LYS A 596 0.58 -25.02 9.69
C LYS A 596 -0.47 -23.92 9.78
N ARG A 597 -0.07 -22.72 10.23
CA ARG A 597 -1.01 -21.64 10.56
C ARG A 597 -1.58 -20.94 9.30
N PHE A 598 -0.77 -20.81 8.25
CA PHE A 598 -1.18 -20.18 6.99
C PHE A 598 -1.80 -21.16 5.98
N ALA A 599 -1.89 -22.45 6.28
CA ALA A 599 -2.34 -23.50 5.36
C ALA A 599 -3.73 -23.20 4.77
N SER A 600 -4.67 -22.70 5.55
CA SER A 600 -6.03 -22.36 5.14
C SER A 600 -6.01 -21.35 3.99
N MET A 601 -5.37 -20.20 4.18
CA MET A 601 -5.32 -19.15 3.19
C MET A 601 -4.43 -19.47 1.98
N ILE A 602 -3.31 -20.20 2.18
CA ILE A 602 -2.42 -20.57 1.07
C ILE A 602 -3.09 -21.58 0.13
N ASN A 603 -3.80 -22.56 0.70
CA ASN A 603 -4.41 -23.65 -0.07
C ASN A 603 -5.85 -23.37 -0.51
N ASP A 604 -6.41 -22.20 -0.19
CA ASP A 604 -7.75 -21.85 -0.67
C ASP A 604 -7.78 -21.87 -2.20
N PRO A 605 -8.74 -22.63 -2.80
CA PRO A 605 -8.79 -22.83 -4.25
C PRO A 605 -9.44 -21.65 -5.01
N VAL A 606 -10.15 -20.77 -4.31
CA VAL A 606 -10.89 -19.65 -4.92
C VAL A 606 -10.09 -18.37 -4.81
N TYR A 607 -9.66 -18.02 -3.59
CA TYR A 607 -8.98 -16.76 -3.33
C TYR A 607 -7.50 -16.83 -3.67
N THR A 608 -7.05 -15.91 -4.49
CA THR A 608 -5.63 -15.77 -4.90
C THR A 608 -4.85 -14.81 -4.00
N THR A 609 -5.49 -14.33 -2.93
CA THR A 609 -5.01 -13.39 -1.93
C THR A 609 -4.97 -14.02 -0.54
N LEU A 610 -4.38 -13.29 0.42
CA LEU A 610 -4.29 -13.69 1.82
C LEU A 610 -5.39 -13.04 2.66
N PHE A 611 -5.77 -13.69 3.76
CA PHE A 611 -6.89 -13.30 4.62
C PHE A 611 -6.44 -12.39 5.76
N GLU A 612 -7.36 -11.59 6.30
CA GLU A 612 -7.14 -10.77 7.49
C GLU A 612 -6.90 -11.62 8.75
N GLY A 613 -7.70 -12.65 8.94
CA GLY A 613 -7.61 -13.60 10.03
C GLY A 613 -7.13 -14.97 9.55
N TRP A 614 -7.04 -15.94 10.48
CA TRP A 614 -6.61 -17.30 10.16
C TRP A 614 -7.59 -18.05 9.25
N GLU A 615 -8.88 -17.72 9.35
CA GLU A 615 -9.97 -18.31 8.58
C GLU A 615 -10.78 -17.23 7.85
N LYS A 616 -11.52 -17.64 6.82
CA LYS A 616 -12.48 -16.75 6.15
C LYS A 616 -13.52 -16.24 7.14
N GLY A 617 -13.70 -14.92 7.15
CA GLY A 617 -14.63 -14.27 8.08
C GLY A 617 -14.13 -14.21 9.54
N GLY A 618 -12.86 -14.52 9.81
CA GLY A 618 -12.23 -14.35 11.12
C GLY A 618 -12.28 -12.89 11.58
N TYR A 619 -12.20 -12.69 12.90
CA TYR A 619 -12.25 -11.36 13.56
C TYR A 619 -13.47 -10.51 13.19
N GLY A 620 -14.69 -11.12 13.27
CA GLY A 620 -15.94 -10.40 13.01
C GLY A 620 -16.27 -10.21 11.55
N GLY A 621 -15.72 -11.04 10.65
CA GLY A 621 -15.99 -11.05 9.23
C GLY A 621 -14.87 -10.46 8.38
N GLY A 622 -13.64 -10.71 8.74
CA GLY A 622 -12.43 -10.18 8.10
C GLY A 622 -12.35 -10.35 6.58
N SER A 623 -11.61 -9.48 5.95
CA SER A 623 -11.35 -9.50 4.50
C SER A 623 -10.56 -10.74 4.08
N THR A 624 -10.76 -11.18 2.83
CA THR A 624 -9.91 -12.19 2.17
C THR A 624 -8.82 -11.56 1.29
N ASN A 625 -8.60 -10.25 1.43
CA ASN A 625 -7.60 -9.45 0.72
C ASN A 625 -6.85 -8.55 1.70
N HIS A 626 -6.06 -9.11 2.61
CA HIS A 626 -5.41 -8.31 3.65
C HIS A 626 -3.89 -8.51 3.63
N ALA A 627 -3.17 -7.47 3.20
CA ALA A 627 -1.75 -7.60 2.88
C ALA A 627 -0.84 -7.75 4.11
N TRP A 628 -1.29 -7.41 5.33
CA TRP A 628 -0.48 -7.68 6.54
C TRP A 628 -0.14 -9.15 6.72
N SER A 629 -0.99 -10.07 6.22
CA SER A 629 -0.73 -11.51 6.25
C SER A 629 0.44 -11.95 5.36
N GLY A 630 0.91 -11.07 4.47
CA GLY A 630 2.11 -11.28 3.66
C GLY A 630 3.44 -11.06 4.41
N GLY A 631 3.40 -10.65 5.69
CA GLY A 631 4.61 -10.27 6.45
C GLY A 631 5.69 -11.34 6.56
N MET A 632 5.33 -12.64 6.46
CA MET A 632 6.32 -13.72 6.41
C MET A 632 7.27 -13.62 5.21
N LEU A 633 6.87 -12.92 4.14
CA LEU A 633 7.72 -12.68 2.97
C LEU A 633 9.04 -12.00 3.36
N THR A 634 8.98 -10.97 4.19
CA THR A 634 10.18 -10.27 4.67
C THR A 634 11.04 -11.17 5.56
N VAL A 635 10.42 -12.04 6.37
CA VAL A 635 11.15 -13.02 7.18
C VAL A 635 11.88 -14.03 6.31
N ILE A 636 11.25 -14.49 5.21
CA ILE A 636 11.91 -15.36 4.22
C ILE A 636 13.10 -14.65 3.58
N ALA A 637 12.91 -13.43 3.08
CA ALA A 637 13.95 -12.67 2.39
C ALA A 637 15.13 -12.34 3.31
N GLU A 638 14.86 -11.76 4.48
CA GLU A 638 15.88 -11.22 5.38
C GLU A 638 16.52 -12.27 6.28
N ASN A 639 15.75 -13.27 6.69
CA ASN A 639 16.22 -14.19 7.74
C ASN A 639 16.46 -15.62 7.22
N ILE A 640 15.72 -16.10 6.21
CA ILE A 640 15.94 -17.43 5.61
C ILE A 640 16.91 -17.33 4.43
N CYS A 641 16.63 -16.47 3.44
CA CYS A 641 17.58 -16.17 2.37
C CYS A 641 18.74 -15.30 2.85
N GLY A 642 18.52 -14.58 3.96
CA GLY A 642 19.54 -13.83 4.68
C GLY A 642 20.00 -12.56 3.97
N VAL A 643 19.20 -11.98 3.07
CA VAL A 643 19.56 -10.81 2.28
C VAL A 643 18.89 -9.56 2.86
N ARG A 644 19.71 -8.67 3.46
CA ARG A 644 19.21 -7.46 4.10
C ARG A 644 20.22 -6.32 4.03
N PRO A 645 19.78 -5.06 3.90
CA PRO A 645 20.68 -3.90 3.96
C PRO A 645 21.25 -3.74 5.38
N THR A 646 22.53 -3.38 5.47
CA THR A 646 23.21 -3.06 6.73
C THR A 646 23.62 -1.59 6.78
N VAL A 647 23.66 -0.94 5.63
CA VAL A 647 23.91 0.50 5.48
C VAL A 647 22.83 1.07 4.56
N PRO A 648 22.30 2.26 4.86
CA PRO A 648 21.21 2.86 4.09
C PRO A 648 21.47 2.90 2.58
N GLY A 649 20.42 2.66 1.80
CA GLY A 649 20.48 2.61 0.35
C GLY A 649 21.28 1.44 -0.20
N TRP A 650 21.41 0.35 0.55
CA TRP A 650 22.08 -0.88 0.12
C TRP A 650 23.56 -0.71 -0.25
N SER A 651 24.23 0.35 0.22
CA SER A 651 25.65 0.54 -0.04
C SER A 651 26.52 -0.58 0.56
N GLU A 652 26.12 -1.10 1.74
CA GLU A 652 26.56 -2.41 2.25
C GLU A 652 25.32 -3.24 2.64
N PHE A 653 25.39 -4.54 2.39
CA PHE A 653 24.35 -5.48 2.75
C PHE A 653 24.92 -6.84 3.14
N GLU A 654 24.14 -7.62 3.86
CA GLU A 654 24.49 -8.96 4.29
C GLU A 654 23.77 -10.02 3.45
N ILE A 655 24.46 -11.12 3.18
CA ILE A 655 23.90 -12.37 2.67
C ILE A 655 24.30 -13.47 3.65
N CYS A 656 23.34 -13.93 4.45
CA CYS A 656 23.54 -14.90 5.52
C CYS A 656 22.42 -15.95 5.49
N PRO A 657 22.41 -16.88 4.52
CA PRO A 657 21.34 -17.84 4.36
C PRO A 657 21.26 -18.84 5.51
N ILE A 658 20.04 -19.24 5.87
CA ILE A 658 19.75 -20.33 6.80
C ILE A 658 19.11 -21.46 5.99
N PRO A 659 19.76 -22.63 5.80
CA PRO A 659 19.28 -23.68 4.91
C PRO A 659 18.16 -24.55 5.53
N ALA A 660 17.23 -23.92 6.22
CA ALA A 660 15.96 -24.53 6.64
C ALA A 660 15.05 -24.86 5.44
N ILE A 661 15.23 -24.13 4.34
CA ILE A 661 14.77 -24.50 2.98
C ILE A 661 16.00 -25.02 2.23
N LYS A 662 15.91 -26.18 1.58
CA LYS A 662 17.10 -26.83 1.00
C LYS A 662 17.60 -26.19 -0.29
N GLU A 663 16.74 -25.49 -1.00
CA GLU A 663 17.08 -24.76 -2.20
C GLU A 663 16.19 -23.54 -2.33
N CYS A 664 16.78 -22.39 -2.55
CA CYS A 664 16.03 -21.18 -2.91
C CYS A 664 16.84 -20.25 -3.80
N ASP A 665 16.13 -19.43 -4.54
CA ASP A 665 16.65 -18.39 -5.43
C ASP A 665 15.78 -17.14 -5.23
N ILE A 666 16.39 -16.06 -4.78
CA ILE A 666 15.73 -14.78 -4.56
C ILE A 666 16.42 -13.67 -5.34
N THR A 667 15.63 -12.82 -5.97
CA THR A 667 16.08 -11.56 -6.58
C THR A 667 15.38 -10.41 -5.86
N ILE A 668 16.14 -9.42 -5.41
CA ILE A 668 15.65 -8.27 -4.66
C ILE A 668 15.98 -7.00 -5.46
N PRO A 669 14.97 -6.19 -5.82
CA PRO A 669 15.17 -4.91 -6.48
C PRO A 669 15.61 -3.86 -5.45
N SER A 670 16.85 -3.42 -5.50
CA SER A 670 17.35 -2.36 -4.63
C SER A 670 17.51 -1.04 -5.38
N VAL A 671 17.67 0.07 -4.66
CA VAL A 671 18.02 1.38 -5.26
C VAL A 671 19.39 1.39 -5.97
N LYS A 672 20.16 0.33 -5.85
CA LYS A 672 21.45 0.13 -6.53
C LYS A 672 21.39 -0.88 -7.68
N GLY A 673 20.22 -1.46 -7.94
CA GLY A 673 20.01 -2.54 -8.90
C GLY A 673 19.67 -3.86 -8.23
N ASN A 674 19.50 -4.89 -9.03
CA ASN A 674 19.06 -6.19 -8.55
C ASN A 674 20.16 -6.95 -7.79
N ILE A 675 19.84 -7.40 -6.59
CA ILE A 675 20.64 -8.32 -5.79
C ILE A 675 20.05 -9.71 -5.97
N ARG A 676 20.87 -10.71 -6.36
CA ARG A 676 20.43 -12.09 -6.40
C ARG A 676 21.21 -12.95 -5.44
N SER A 677 20.52 -13.82 -4.74
CA SER A 677 21.09 -14.86 -3.88
C SER A 677 20.35 -16.18 -4.13
N ALA A 678 21.08 -17.18 -4.61
CA ALA A 678 20.54 -18.52 -4.78
C ALA A 678 21.44 -19.50 -4.04
N PHE A 679 20.86 -20.46 -3.32
CA PHE A 679 21.63 -21.52 -2.69
C PHE A 679 20.96 -22.89 -2.80
N LYS A 680 21.80 -23.92 -2.71
CA LYS A 680 21.40 -25.33 -2.65
C LYS A 680 22.19 -26.04 -1.58
N ASP A 681 21.46 -26.62 -0.62
CA ASP A 681 22.00 -27.39 0.50
C ASP A 681 21.72 -28.88 0.30
N THR A 682 22.78 -29.66 0.06
CA THR A 682 22.72 -31.11 -0.10
C THR A 682 23.37 -31.82 1.11
N GLU A 683 23.38 -33.13 1.14
CA GLU A 683 24.08 -33.90 2.19
C GLU A 683 25.59 -33.60 2.23
N ASN A 684 26.22 -33.40 1.08
CA ASN A 684 27.69 -33.30 0.96
C ASN A 684 28.18 -31.89 0.66
N THR A 685 27.33 -31.01 0.15
CA THR A 685 27.74 -29.70 -0.34
C THR A 685 26.75 -28.62 -0.02
N PHE A 686 27.26 -27.39 0.16
CA PHE A 686 26.48 -26.15 0.11
C PHE A 686 27.02 -25.33 -1.06
N ILE A 687 26.12 -25.00 -2.01
CA ILE A 687 26.45 -24.20 -3.18
C ILE A 687 25.65 -22.90 -3.11
N MET A 688 26.28 -21.77 -3.39
CA MET A 688 25.63 -20.47 -3.38
C MET A 688 26.09 -19.65 -4.60
N ASN A 689 25.12 -19.04 -5.29
CA ASN A 689 25.33 -18.11 -6.40
C ASN A 689 24.81 -16.74 -6.00
N ILE A 690 25.64 -15.71 -6.09
CA ILE A 690 25.27 -14.35 -5.75
C ILE A 690 25.59 -13.38 -6.86
N THR A 691 24.74 -12.38 -7.04
CA THR A 691 24.98 -11.23 -7.92
C THR A 691 24.88 -9.95 -7.10
N ILE A 692 25.92 -9.13 -7.16
CA ILE A 692 26.11 -7.91 -6.38
C ILE A 692 26.14 -6.73 -7.34
N PRO A 693 25.22 -5.76 -7.24
CA PRO A 693 25.14 -4.62 -8.14
C PRO A 693 26.29 -3.61 -7.92
N GLU A 694 26.51 -2.77 -8.92
CA GLU A 694 27.54 -1.70 -8.86
C GLU A 694 27.30 -0.73 -7.70
N GLY A 695 28.40 -0.22 -7.15
CA GLY A 695 28.37 0.72 -6.03
C GLY A 695 28.00 0.12 -4.68
N THR A 696 28.03 -1.21 -4.53
CA THR A 696 27.67 -1.91 -3.29
C THR A 696 28.76 -2.89 -2.82
N VAL A 697 28.67 -3.30 -1.56
CA VAL A 697 29.52 -4.35 -0.97
C VAL A 697 28.63 -5.35 -0.23
N ALA A 698 28.73 -6.63 -0.56
CA ALA A 698 28.06 -7.70 0.16
C ALA A 698 28.96 -8.31 1.23
N ARG A 699 28.45 -8.47 2.45
CA ARG A 699 29.07 -9.29 3.50
C ARG A 699 28.40 -10.65 3.49
N VAL A 700 29.15 -11.69 3.14
CA VAL A 700 28.62 -13.04 3.07
C VAL A 700 28.99 -13.80 4.35
N LYS A 701 28.00 -14.47 4.95
CA LYS A 701 28.23 -15.42 6.06
C LYS A 701 27.71 -16.77 5.64
N LEU A 702 28.56 -17.77 5.70
CA LEU A 702 28.16 -19.15 5.45
C LEU A 702 27.33 -19.72 6.61
N PRO A 703 26.40 -20.66 6.33
CA PRO A 703 25.56 -21.29 7.36
C PRO A 703 26.35 -22.08 8.44
N SER A 704 27.55 -22.53 8.12
CA SER A 704 28.43 -23.25 9.06
C SER A 704 29.88 -22.83 8.90
N SER A 705 30.60 -22.79 10.02
CA SER A 705 32.06 -22.65 10.06
C SER A 705 32.82 -23.94 9.70
N ASP A 706 32.13 -25.09 9.73
CA ASP A 706 32.73 -26.42 9.58
C ASP A 706 32.89 -26.85 8.13
N TYR A 707 32.50 -26.00 7.17
CA TYR A 707 32.67 -26.27 5.75
C TYR A 707 34.13 -26.38 5.36
N ARG A 708 34.44 -27.39 4.52
CA ARG A 708 35.78 -27.69 4.01
C ARG A 708 35.83 -27.35 2.51
N ASN A 709 37.07 -27.22 2.00
CA ASN A 709 37.33 -27.00 0.57
C ASN A 709 36.47 -25.90 -0.04
N VAL A 710 36.38 -24.74 0.64
CA VAL A 710 35.62 -23.61 0.16
C VAL A 710 36.28 -23.01 -1.06
N THR A 711 35.52 -22.90 -2.13
CA THR A 711 35.98 -22.27 -3.38
C THR A 711 35.04 -21.11 -3.77
N VAL A 712 35.63 -20.09 -4.40
CA VAL A 712 34.90 -18.99 -5.05
C VAL A 712 35.34 -18.94 -6.51
N ASN A 713 34.38 -19.06 -7.42
CA ASN A 713 34.61 -19.17 -8.87
C ASN A 713 35.69 -20.22 -9.20
N GLY A 714 35.56 -21.39 -8.59
CA GLY A 714 36.44 -22.56 -8.78
C GLY A 714 37.85 -22.44 -8.14
N LYS A 715 38.18 -21.35 -7.44
CA LYS A 715 39.46 -21.17 -6.76
C LYS A 715 39.28 -21.29 -5.26
N THR A 716 40.23 -21.97 -4.56
CA THR A 716 40.23 -22.06 -3.10
C THR A 716 40.17 -20.66 -2.51
N TYR A 717 39.30 -20.46 -1.53
CA TYR A 717 39.07 -19.15 -0.93
C TYR A 717 39.30 -19.16 0.58
N SER A 718 40.14 -18.22 1.01
CA SER A 718 40.47 -17.97 2.41
C SER A 718 40.46 -16.48 2.74
N GLY A 719 39.83 -15.67 1.89
CA GLY A 719 39.82 -14.22 1.99
C GLY A 719 38.76 -13.66 2.96
N ASP A 720 38.70 -12.34 3.00
CA ASP A 720 37.64 -11.60 3.72
C ASP A 720 36.29 -11.80 2.98
N TRP A 721 35.26 -12.20 3.70
CA TRP A 721 33.92 -12.46 3.18
C TRP A 721 33.17 -11.19 2.78
N LYS A 722 33.88 -10.22 2.24
CA LYS A 722 33.37 -9.01 1.61
C LYS A 722 33.58 -9.08 0.11
N PHE A 723 32.46 -9.07 -0.60
CA PHE A 723 32.46 -9.17 -2.05
C PHE A 723 32.07 -7.82 -2.69
N LYS A 724 32.84 -7.42 -3.69
CA LYS A 724 32.59 -6.26 -4.56
C LYS A 724 31.54 -6.58 -5.61
N PRO A 725 31.08 -5.59 -6.42
CA PRO A 725 30.17 -5.84 -7.54
C PRO A 725 30.66 -6.97 -8.46
N GLY A 726 29.72 -7.84 -8.88
CA GLY A 726 30.02 -8.98 -9.72
C GLY A 726 29.16 -10.20 -9.42
N THR A 727 29.43 -11.30 -10.11
CA THR A 727 28.76 -12.58 -9.90
C THR A 727 29.74 -13.60 -9.35
N TYR A 728 29.34 -14.31 -8.32
CA TYR A 728 30.20 -15.27 -7.62
C TYR A 728 29.47 -16.59 -7.41
N GLU A 729 30.17 -17.70 -7.69
CA GLU A 729 29.77 -19.04 -7.30
C GLU A 729 30.64 -19.49 -6.12
N ILE A 730 29.99 -19.81 -5.02
CA ILE A 730 30.63 -20.27 -3.77
C ILE A 730 30.27 -21.73 -3.57
N ASN A 731 31.28 -22.60 -3.51
CA ASN A 731 31.08 -24.03 -3.27
C ASN A 731 31.78 -24.43 -1.99
N CYS A 732 31.06 -25.14 -1.12
CA CYS A 732 31.55 -25.61 0.17
C CYS A 732 31.28 -27.11 0.31
N MET A 733 32.24 -27.87 0.81
CA MET A 733 32.05 -29.26 1.21
C MET A 733 31.72 -29.35 2.69
N LYS A 734 30.78 -30.23 3.04
CA LYS A 734 30.39 -30.50 4.44
C LYS A 734 31.33 -31.49 5.11
#